data_c48929704cefa0a249cddbad8dc5eedf
#
_entry.id   c48929704cefa0a249cddbad8dc5eedf
#
_cell.length_a   1.000
_cell.length_b   1.000
_cell.length_c   1.000
_cell.angle_alpha   90.00
_cell.angle_beta   90.00
_cell.angle_gamma   90.00
#
_symmetry.space_group_name_H-M   'P 1'
#
loop_
_entity.id
_entity.type
_entity.pdbx_description
1 polymer ?
#
loop_
_entity_poly.entity_id
_entity_poly.type
_entity_poly.pdbx_seq_one_letter_code
_entity_poly.pdbx_strand_id
1 'polypeptide(L)'
;MVITASRKEILEQRGVVKLSAQTNKWRKGDIHMGIIFHEETKTFHLTNGEISYIMTVLPNGHLGNLYYGKAIRDREDFSHLLELVQRPMFQYIYDDDRLFSLESVKQELPVYGTTDYRAPMVEVLQPNGSRISDFVYVSHEVNAGKPKLESLPATYTENDDEAETLIITLKDSLTGIKARMLYTIWSDRPVIAKSVEYVNEGTEAVHLTTAYSMCLDLPDPDYQWMQLSGAWARERHIITRDLEQGVQSIGSNRGNSSHEHNPFIALKRETTDENQGEAIGISLIYSGNFKIQAEVDTRNTARILAGINPDTLDWKLEAGEHFQTPEAVVVYSDQGLGKMSQTFHRLYQKRLARGEWRDKPRPILINNWEATYFDFTRDKLIAIAEKAKECGVELFVLDDGWFGARTTDHAGLGDWVANPDRLPDGIIGIADDIEKVGLKFGLWFEPEMTNKDSDLYREHPDWILSVPGRHDSHGRFQYVLDFSRKEVVDRIYEMMAKILSTARVSYVKWDMNRSITECYSAALPADRQGEAFHRYILGVYDLYERLTSTFPHVLFESCASGGGRFDPGILYYAPQGWTSDDTDAVERIKIQYGTSMCYPISSMGRHVSVVPNHQTRRETPLRTRANVAYFGTFGYELDLNRLTPQEIEEVKAQVRFMKEYREIIQYGTFYRLASPFDQDECGWMVVSEDRKTAIVAWFRILYTPNNHFTRMKLHGLDPDALYSCSVIGGQALTVSMTPDGRRIYESVDGAEDQALVPVLEGPACYGDELMNLGLITSDTSAGEITGEDNPCGDYDSRLYILKAE
;
A
#
# COMPACT_ATOMS: atom_id res chain seq x y z
N MET A 1 -19.95 -10.28 -58.81
CA MET A 1 -20.07 -8.83 -58.66
C MET A 1 -19.85 -8.52 -57.22
N VAL A 2 -18.60 -8.32 -56.83
CA VAL A 2 -18.18 -8.13 -55.43
C VAL A 2 -18.37 -6.66 -55.11
N ILE A 3 -19.25 -6.34 -54.20
CA ILE A 3 -19.40 -4.98 -53.67
C ILE A 3 -18.41 -4.85 -52.53
N THR A 4 -17.24 -4.31 -52.80
CA THR A 4 -16.31 -3.81 -51.78
C THR A 4 -16.78 -2.45 -51.34
N ALA A 5 -17.64 -2.40 -50.33
CA ALA A 5 -17.83 -1.15 -49.59
C ALA A 5 -16.53 -0.80 -48.87
N SER A 6 -15.98 0.37 -49.13
CA SER A 6 -14.75 0.79 -48.47
C SER A 6 -14.98 1.00 -46.96
N ARG A 7 -13.99 0.70 -46.16
CA ARG A 7 -13.97 0.91 -44.71
C ARG A 7 -14.45 2.32 -44.28
N LYS A 8 -14.37 3.28 -45.21
CA LYS A 8 -14.80 4.67 -45.03
C LYS A 8 -16.32 4.84 -45.04
N GLU A 9 -17.04 4.06 -45.84
CA GLU A 9 -18.51 4.18 -45.98
C GLU A 9 -19.27 3.59 -44.77
N ILE A 10 -18.71 2.61 -44.10
CA ILE A 10 -19.30 2.01 -42.88
C ILE A 10 -19.17 2.94 -41.68
N LEU A 11 -18.13 3.77 -41.63
CA LEU A 11 -17.88 4.74 -40.54
C LEU A 11 -18.66 6.04 -40.69
N GLU A 12 -18.91 6.49 -41.91
CA GLU A 12 -19.67 7.73 -42.22
C GLU A 12 -21.16 7.62 -41.87
N GLN A 13 -21.72 6.43 -41.79
CA GLN A 13 -23.13 6.21 -41.41
C GLN A 13 -23.41 6.29 -39.90
N ARG A 14 -22.37 6.41 -39.04
CA ARG A 14 -22.51 6.36 -37.57
C ARG A 14 -22.18 7.66 -36.81
N GLY A 15 -22.23 8.82 -37.49
CA GLY A 15 -22.25 10.15 -36.83
C GLY A 15 -21.04 10.47 -35.94
N VAL A 16 -19.86 10.70 -36.52
CA VAL A 16 -18.64 11.11 -35.79
C VAL A 16 -18.69 12.61 -35.48
N VAL A 17 -18.63 12.96 -34.20
CA VAL A 17 -18.44 14.34 -33.74
C VAL A 17 -16.98 14.77 -34.00
N LYS A 18 -16.80 15.92 -34.68
CA LYS A 18 -15.48 16.51 -34.90
C LYS A 18 -14.86 16.96 -33.58
N LEU A 19 -13.75 16.35 -33.19
CA LEU A 19 -12.90 16.82 -32.09
C LEU A 19 -11.80 17.75 -32.62
N SER A 20 -11.56 18.85 -31.91
CA SER A 20 -10.47 19.79 -32.16
C SER A 20 -9.12 19.14 -31.80
N ALA A 21 -8.13 19.23 -32.66
CA ALA A 21 -6.76 18.82 -32.38
C ALA A 21 -6.21 19.64 -31.19
N GLN A 22 -6.00 18.99 -30.04
CA GLN A 22 -5.22 19.55 -28.94
C GLN A 22 -3.73 19.29 -29.20
N THR A 23 -2.92 20.33 -29.05
CA THR A 23 -1.48 20.28 -29.22
C THR A 23 -0.84 19.56 -28.05
N ASN A 24 -0.03 18.53 -28.31
CA ASN A 24 0.79 17.85 -27.32
C ASN A 24 1.67 18.83 -26.53
N LYS A 25 1.51 18.88 -25.22
CA LYS A 25 2.20 19.83 -24.33
C LYS A 25 3.59 19.38 -23.88
N TRP A 26 3.89 18.08 -23.94
CA TRP A 26 5.12 17.52 -23.37
C TRP A 26 6.08 17.03 -24.45
N ARG A 27 7.38 17.32 -24.24
CA ARG A 27 8.47 16.84 -25.09
C ARG A 27 9.70 16.50 -24.26
N LYS A 28 10.35 15.38 -24.55
CA LYS A 28 11.67 15.02 -24.02
C LYS A 28 12.58 14.69 -25.21
N GLY A 29 13.33 15.67 -25.68
CA GLY A 29 14.07 15.55 -26.96
C GLY A 29 13.11 15.48 -28.15
N ASP A 30 13.33 14.51 -29.04
CA ASP A 30 12.49 14.27 -30.24
C ASP A 30 11.27 13.37 -29.99
N ILE A 31 11.00 12.98 -28.72
CA ILE A 31 9.88 12.11 -28.37
C ILE A 31 8.66 12.96 -28.03
N HIS A 32 7.57 12.79 -28.75
CA HIS A 32 6.26 13.30 -28.35
C HIS A 32 5.80 12.56 -27.11
N MET A 33 5.30 13.30 -26.12
CA MET A 33 4.80 12.77 -24.86
C MET A 33 3.31 13.10 -24.72
N GLY A 34 2.58 12.22 -24.06
CA GLY A 34 1.15 12.34 -23.85
C GLY A 34 0.38 11.22 -24.57
N ILE A 35 -0.87 11.50 -24.90
CA ILE A 35 -1.78 10.57 -25.58
C ILE A 35 -1.86 10.93 -27.05
N ILE A 36 -1.41 10.01 -27.92
CA ILE A 36 -1.40 10.16 -29.38
C ILE A 36 -2.47 9.22 -29.93
N PHE A 37 -3.32 9.73 -30.82
CA PHE A 37 -4.33 8.94 -31.51
C PHE A 37 -4.11 8.99 -33.04
N HIS A 38 -3.96 7.82 -33.63
CA HIS A 38 -3.84 7.64 -35.06
C HIS A 38 -5.19 7.31 -35.67
N GLU A 39 -5.81 8.30 -36.34
CA GLU A 39 -7.20 8.23 -36.79
C GLU A 39 -7.42 7.10 -37.82
N GLU A 40 -6.48 6.89 -38.75
CA GLU A 40 -6.63 5.90 -39.84
C GLU A 40 -6.52 4.45 -39.34
N THR A 41 -5.65 4.18 -38.39
CA THR A 41 -5.43 2.86 -37.80
C THR A 41 -6.23 2.64 -36.50
N LYS A 42 -6.89 3.68 -35.98
CA LYS A 42 -7.61 3.68 -34.68
C LYS A 42 -6.72 3.18 -33.54
N THR A 43 -5.47 3.61 -33.54
CA THR A 43 -4.46 3.21 -32.58
C THR A 43 -4.19 4.34 -31.60
N PHE A 44 -4.13 4.02 -30.33
CA PHE A 44 -3.77 4.90 -29.23
C PHE A 44 -2.36 4.57 -28.75
N HIS A 45 -1.51 5.56 -28.63
CA HIS A 45 -0.20 5.44 -28.02
C HIS A 45 -0.07 6.43 -26.88
N LEU A 46 -0.02 5.91 -25.65
CA LEU A 46 0.20 6.67 -24.43
C LEU A 46 1.68 6.56 -24.08
N THR A 47 2.40 7.70 -23.97
CA THR A 47 3.82 7.68 -23.64
C THR A 47 4.24 8.93 -22.87
N ASN A 48 5.17 8.77 -21.92
CA ASN A 48 5.82 9.86 -21.19
C ASN A 48 7.35 9.89 -21.40
N GLY A 49 7.84 9.10 -22.36
CA GLY A 49 9.27 8.97 -22.65
C GLY A 49 10.02 7.96 -21.75
N GLU A 50 9.37 7.42 -20.70
CA GLU A 50 9.87 6.29 -19.92
C GLU A 50 9.13 5.01 -20.26
N ILE A 51 7.82 5.08 -20.48
CA ILE A 51 6.95 3.96 -20.87
C ILE A 51 6.16 4.27 -22.14
N SER A 52 5.71 3.20 -22.80
CA SER A 52 4.70 3.20 -23.84
C SER A 52 3.60 2.20 -23.52
N TYR A 53 2.34 2.61 -23.71
CA TYR A 53 1.15 1.76 -23.68
C TYR A 53 0.39 1.94 -24.99
N ILE A 54 0.24 0.87 -25.79
CA ILE A 54 -0.30 0.95 -27.13
C ILE A 54 -1.51 0.03 -27.26
N MET A 55 -2.61 0.59 -27.75
CA MET A 55 -3.89 -0.09 -27.95
C MET A 55 -4.42 0.21 -29.35
N THR A 56 -5.27 -0.67 -29.89
CA THR A 56 -5.93 -0.45 -31.17
C THR A 56 -7.35 -0.96 -31.15
N VAL A 57 -8.22 -0.37 -31.97
CA VAL A 57 -9.54 -0.91 -32.23
C VAL A 57 -9.39 -2.07 -33.23
N LEU A 58 -9.76 -3.27 -32.79
CA LEU A 58 -9.69 -4.51 -33.57
C LEU A 58 -10.72 -4.53 -34.70
N PRO A 59 -10.60 -5.43 -35.70
CA PRO A 59 -11.56 -5.53 -36.82
C PRO A 59 -13.01 -5.73 -36.40
N ASN A 60 -13.27 -6.42 -35.28
CA ASN A 60 -14.61 -6.62 -34.71
C ASN A 60 -15.10 -5.44 -33.84
N GLY A 61 -14.31 -4.40 -33.68
CA GLY A 61 -14.62 -3.23 -32.87
C GLY A 61 -14.22 -3.33 -31.40
N HIS A 62 -13.74 -4.47 -30.92
CA HIS A 62 -13.17 -4.58 -29.57
C HIS A 62 -11.86 -3.79 -29.44
N LEU A 63 -11.43 -3.53 -28.22
CA LEU A 63 -10.17 -2.86 -27.95
C LEU A 63 -9.06 -3.90 -27.66
N GLY A 64 -8.03 -3.89 -28.50
CA GLY A 64 -6.87 -4.78 -28.38
C GLY A 64 -5.68 -4.09 -27.75
N ASN A 65 -4.92 -4.84 -26.94
CA ASN A 65 -3.62 -4.44 -26.41
C ASN A 65 -2.52 -4.81 -27.40
N LEU A 66 -1.60 -3.90 -27.68
CA LEU A 66 -0.47 -4.15 -28.59
C LEU A 66 0.86 -4.19 -27.85
N TYR A 67 1.05 -3.30 -26.88
CA TYR A 67 2.32 -3.18 -26.16
C TYR A 67 2.16 -2.46 -24.82
N TYR A 68 2.88 -2.94 -23.81
CA TYR A 68 3.18 -2.21 -22.58
C TYR A 68 4.62 -2.49 -22.17
N GLY A 69 5.38 -1.45 -21.84
CA GLY A 69 6.77 -1.58 -21.40
C GLY A 69 7.56 -0.29 -21.55
N LYS A 70 8.89 -0.43 -21.71
CA LYS A 70 9.79 0.70 -21.94
C LYS A 70 9.35 1.53 -23.15
N ALA A 71 9.52 2.85 -23.06
CA ALA A 71 9.13 3.77 -24.14
C ALA A 71 9.73 3.39 -25.50
N ILE A 72 8.89 3.35 -26.50
CA ILE A 72 9.26 3.16 -27.91
C ILE A 72 8.82 4.39 -28.73
N ARG A 73 9.42 4.55 -29.90
CA ARG A 73 9.07 5.66 -30.82
C ARG A 73 7.65 5.50 -31.35
N ASP A 74 6.95 6.61 -31.47
CA ASP A 74 5.65 6.65 -32.11
C ASP A 74 5.74 6.36 -33.62
N ARG A 75 4.68 5.77 -34.12
CA ARG A 75 4.48 5.51 -35.57
C ARG A 75 3.00 5.42 -35.93
N GLU A 76 2.64 5.73 -37.13
CA GLU A 76 1.24 5.76 -37.57
C GLU A 76 0.57 4.38 -37.59
N ASP A 77 1.33 3.30 -37.75
CA ASP A 77 0.80 1.95 -37.86
C ASP A 77 1.60 0.94 -37.03
N PHE A 78 0.93 0.38 -36.03
CA PHE A 78 1.42 -0.67 -35.12
C PHE A 78 0.78 -2.05 -35.42
N SER A 79 0.11 -2.22 -36.60
CA SER A 79 -0.61 -3.46 -36.92
C SER A 79 0.28 -4.70 -36.96
N HIS A 80 1.58 -4.53 -37.21
CA HIS A 80 2.56 -5.62 -37.16
C HIS A 80 2.72 -6.28 -35.77
N LEU A 81 2.19 -5.64 -34.69
CA LEU A 81 2.17 -6.21 -33.35
C LEU A 81 0.92 -7.08 -33.09
N LEU A 82 -0.05 -7.11 -34.02
CA LEU A 82 -1.20 -8.00 -33.91
C LEU A 82 -0.77 -9.45 -34.25
N GLU A 83 -1.07 -10.35 -33.35
CA GLU A 83 -0.77 -11.78 -33.50
C GLU A 83 -1.85 -12.48 -34.31
N LEU A 84 -1.87 -12.21 -35.60
CA LEU A 84 -2.82 -12.79 -36.56
C LEU A 84 -2.28 -14.10 -37.10
N VAL A 85 -2.94 -15.20 -36.77
CA VAL A 85 -2.47 -16.54 -37.18
C VAL A 85 -3.63 -17.50 -37.38
N GLN A 86 -3.57 -18.29 -38.43
CA GLN A 86 -4.48 -19.42 -38.62
C GLN A 86 -3.95 -20.65 -37.87
N ARG A 87 -4.77 -21.23 -36.99
CA ARG A 87 -4.46 -22.45 -36.28
C ARG A 87 -5.60 -23.46 -36.41
N PRO A 88 -5.33 -24.77 -36.44
CA PRO A 88 -6.37 -25.78 -36.29
C PRO A 88 -7.14 -25.57 -34.99
N MET A 89 -8.42 -25.77 -35.01
CA MET A 89 -9.37 -25.66 -33.89
C MET A 89 -9.62 -24.24 -33.36
N PHE A 90 -9.10 -23.20 -34.02
CA PHE A 90 -9.49 -21.82 -33.71
C PHE A 90 -10.94 -21.55 -34.09
N GLN A 91 -11.59 -20.74 -33.28
CA GLN A 91 -12.90 -20.17 -33.57
C GLN A 91 -12.71 -18.80 -34.22
N TYR A 92 -13.41 -18.51 -35.27
CA TYR A 92 -13.29 -17.28 -36.05
C TYR A 92 -14.56 -16.46 -35.97
N ILE A 93 -14.41 -15.13 -35.97
CA ILE A 93 -15.55 -14.21 -35.94
C ILE A 93 -16.15 -14.02 -37.35
N TYR A 94 -15.29 -14.07 -38.39
CA TYR A 94 -15.67 -13.84 -39.78
C TYR A 94 -15.44 -15.09 -40.64
N ASP A 95 -16.39 -15.38 -41.51
CA ASP A 95 -16.31 -16.57 -42.41
C ASP A 95 -15.16 -16.51 -43.41
N ASP A 96 -14.77 -15.31 -43.81
CA ASP A 96 -13.76 -15.04 -44.83
C ASP A 96 -12.38 -14.63 -44.26
N ASP A 97 -12.27 -14.47 -42.93
CA ASP A 97 -11.00 -14.15 -42.26
C ASP A 97 -10.62 -15.24 -41.26
N ARG A 98 -9.73 -16.13 -41.64
CA ARG A 98 -9.17 -17.19 -40.80
C ARG A 98 -7.87 -16.83 -40.10
N LEU A 99 -7.45 -15.58 -40.19
CA LEU A 99 -6.28 -15.07 -39.46
C LEU A 99 -6.69 -14.39 -38.16
N PHE A 100 -7.92 -13.84 -38.11
CA PHE A 100 -8.43 -13.11 -36.94
C PHE A 100 -9.25 -14.00 -36.01
N SER A 101 -8.71 -14.24 -34.82
CA SER A 101 -9.38 -14.92 -33.71
C SER A 101 -9.01 -14.26 -32.38
N LEU A 102 -9.97 -14.05 -31.49
CA LEU A 102 -9.70 -13.51 -30.15
C LEU A 102 -8.95 -14.52 -29.26
N GLU A 103 -8.86 -15.80 -29.66
CA GLU A 103 -8.01 -16.76 -28.96
C GLU A 103 -6.51 -16.42 -29.02
N SER A 104 -6.05 -15.67 -30.01
CA SER A 104 -4.63 -15.25 -30.16
C SER A 104 -4.39 -13.78 -29.89
N VAL A 105 -5.41 -12.96 -29.98
CA VAL A 105 -5.27 -11.51 -29.83
C VAL A 105 -5.34 -11.09 -28.37
N LYS A 106 -4.44 -10.19 -27.97
CA LYS A 106 -4.44 -9.56 -26.66
C LYS A 106 -5.54 -8.49 -26.58
N GLN A 107 -6.26 -8.40 -25.45
CA GLN A 107 -7.44 -7.54 -25.28
C GLN A 107 -7.33 -6.63 -24.07
N GLU A 108 -8.02 -5.47 -24.12
CA GLU A 108 -8.16 -4.53 -23.01
C GLU A 108 -9.42 -4.78 -22.18
N LEU A 109 -10.51 -5.21 -22.81
CA LEU A 109 -11.78 -5.56 -22.14
C LEU A 109 -12.27 -6.93 -22.67
N PRO A 110 -11.62 -8.02 -22.26
CA PRO A 110 -12.11 -9.35 -22.62
C PRO A 110 -13.45 -9.65 -21.93
N VAL A 111 -14.36 -10.26 -22.69
CA VAL A 111 -15.71 -10.62 -22.25
C VAL A 111 -16.01 -12.09 -22.53
N TYR A 112 -16.99 -12.63 -21.81
CA TYR A 112 -17.48 -13.98 -22.05
C TYR A 112 -18.32 -14.08 -23.32
N GLY A 113 -18.21 -15.22 -24.03
CA GLY A 113 -19.06 -15.57 -25.15
C GLY A 113 -18.62 -15.04 -26.52
N THR A 114 -17.37 -14.62 -26.59
CA THR A 114 -16.73 -14.23 -27.83
C THR A 114 -15.62 -15.18 -28.22
N THR A 115 -14.97 -15.49 -29.04
CA THR A 115 -13.95 -16.53 -29.33
C THR A 115 -12.75 -16.55 -28.36
N ASP A 116 -12.75 -15.74 -27.29
CA ASP A 116 -11.74 -15.77 -26.22
C ASP A 116 -12.22 -16.66 -25.08
N TYR A 117 -11.46 -17.68 -24.71
CA TYR A 117 -11.76 -18.63 -23.64
C TYR A 117 -11.02 -18.31 -22.34
N ARG A 118 -10.12 -17.31 -22.32
CA ARG A 118 -9.46 -16.84 -21.11
C ARG A 118 -10.44 -16.09 -20.23
N ALA A 119 -10.07 -15.92 -18.94
CA ALA A 119 -10.91 -15.24 -17.99
C ALA A 119 -11.36 -13.84 -18.47
N PRO A 120 -12.66 -13.52 -18.36
CA PRO A 120 -13.20 -12.21 -18.75
C PRO A 120 -12.87 -11.14 -17.71
N MET A 121 -12.72 -9.90 -18.14
CA MET A 121 -12.60 -8.74 -17.27
C MET A 121 -13.96 -8.30 -16.71
N VAL A 122 -15.04 -8.52 -17.45
CA VAL A 122 -16.40 -8.20 -17.07
C VAL A 122 -17.38 -9.30 -17.51
N GLU A 123 -18.33 -9.62 -16.62
CA GLU A 123 -19.47 -10.44 -16.94
C GLU A 123 -20.76 -9.71 -16.58
N VAL A 124 -21.67 -9.63 -17.55
CA VAL A 124 -22.99 -9.01 -17.41
C VAL A 124 -24.05 -10.10 -17.52
N LEU A 125 -24.70 -10.44 -16.43
CA LEU A 125 -25.88 -11.31 -16.44
C LEU A 125 -27.11 -10.49 -16.87
N GLN A 126 -27.62 -10.81 -18.04
CA GLN A 126 -28.74 -10.12 -18.68
C GLN A 126 -30.09 -10.68 -18.17
N PRO A 127 -31.19 -9.94 -18.33
CA PRO A 127 -32.54 -10.39 -17.89
C PRO A 127 -32.98 -11.73 -18.54
N ASN A 128 -32.51 -12.02 -19.74
CA ASN A 128 -32.78 -13.29 -20.44
C ASN A 128 -31.92 -14.47 -19.96
N GLY A 129 -31.05 -14.27 -18.97
CA GLY A 129 -30.11 -15.26 -18.44
C GLY A 129 -28.81 -15.42 -19.21
N SER A 130 -28.64 -14.70 -20.33
CA SER A 130 -27.37 -14.69 -21.09
C SER A 130 -26.29 -13.93 -20.32
N ARG A 131 -25.02 -14.35 -20.52
CA ARG A 131 -23.82 -13.62 -20.08
C ARG A 131 -22.95 -13.18 -21.26
N ILE A 132 -23.42 -13.39 -22.49
CA ILE A 132 -22.68 -13.05 -23.69
C ILE A 132 -22.77 -11.55 -23.91
N SER A 133 -21.63 -10.88 -23.99
CA SER A 133 -21.51 -9.43 -24.18
C SER A 133 -20.62 -9.12 -25.40
N ASP A 134 -20.89 -7.94 -26.04
CA ASP A 134 -20.17 -7.50 -27.22
C ASP A 134 -19.89 -5.99 -27.12
N PHE A 135 -18.83 -5.62 -26.43
CA PHE A 135 -18.44 -4.22 -26.21
C PHE A 135 -17.59 -3.68 -27.36
N VAL A 136 -18.22 -2.97 -28.27
CA VAL A 136 -17.57 -2.35 -29.42
C VAL A 136 -17.23 -0.88 -29.18
N TYR A 137 -16.12 -0.39 -29.76
CA TYR A 137 -15.67 0.98 -29.69
C TYR A 137 -16.71 1.94 -30.26
N VAL A 138 -16.99 3.02 -29.51
CA VAL A 138 -17.91 4.10 -29.89
C VAL A 138 -17.17 5.41 -30.07
N SER A 139 -16.40 5.82 -29.06
CA SER A 139 -15.70 7.10 -29.05
C SER A 139 -14.58 7.11 -28.02
N HIS A 140 -13.79 8.16 -28.07
CA HIS A 140 -12.82 8.46 -27.01
C HIS A 140 -12.74 9.96 -26.74
N GLU A 141 -12.18 10.30 -25.58
CA GLU A 141 -11.86 11.66 -25.17
C GLU A 141 -10.52 11.68 -24.45
N VAL A 142 -9.78 12.78 -24.55
CA VAL A 142 -8.52 13.00 -23.84
C VAL A 142 -8.67 14.24 -22.97
N ASN A 143 -8.41 14.08 -21.68
CA ASN A 143 -8.54 15.12 -20.68
C ASN A 143 -7.17 15.42 -20.07
N ALA A 144 -6.88 16.71 -19.85
CA ALA A 144 -5.74 17.11 -19.04
C ALA A 144 -6.02 16.80 -17.56
N GLY A 145 -4.99 16.36 -16.84
CA GLY A 145 -5.11 15.92 -15.46
C GLY A 145 -5.81 14.56 -15.31
N LYS A 146 -6.38 14.35 -14.12
CA LYS A 146 -7.02 13.08 -13.76
C LYS A 146 -8.38 13.30 -13.14
N PRO A 147 -9.48 12.75 -13.72
CA PRO A 147 -10.80 12.85 -13.12
C PRO A 147 -10.86 12.09 -11.77
N LYS A 148 -11.64 12.63 -10.83
CA LYS A 148 -11.94 11.95 -9.57
C LYS A 148 -12.86 10.75 -9.84
N LEU A 149 -12.63 9.65 -9.11
CA LEU A 149 -13.58 8.55 -9.05
C LEU A 149 -14.63 8.85 -7.98
N GLU A 150 -15.88 8.57 -8.30
CA GLU A 150 -16.97 8.81 -7.36
C GLU A 150 -16.96 7.80 -6.21
N SER A 151 -16.99 8.30 -4.97
CA SER A 151 -17.04 7.50 -3.73
C SER A 151 -15.89 6.51 -3.51
N LEU A 152 -14.86 6.52 -4.34
CA LEU A 152 -13.71 5.63 -4.26
C LEU A 152 -12.40 6.40 -4.11
N PRO A 153 -11.45 5.87 -3.30
CA PRO A 153 -10.10 6.40 -3.25
C PRO A 153 -9.39 6.14 -4.60
N ALA A 154 -8.59 7.11 -5.00
CA ALA A 154 -7.80 7.02 -6.23
C ALA A 154 -6.59 7.95 -6.14
N THR A 155 -5.58 7.71 -6.96
CA THR A 155 -4.52 8.69 -7.17
C THR A 155 -5.11 9.96 -7.80
N TYR A 156 -4.49 11.11 -7.53
CA TYR A 156 -4.97 12.41 -8.00
C TYR A 156 -3.84 13.30 -8.51
N THR A 157 -4.20 14.32 -9.28
CA THR A 157 -3.31 15.40 -9.71
C THR A 157 -3.65 16.69 -8.98
N GLU A 158 -2.66 17.52 -8.68
CA GLU A 158 -2.87 18.88 -8.14
C GLU A 158 -2.97 19.90 -9.25
N ASN A 159 -2.32 19.61 -10.40
CA ASN A 159 -2.33 20.45 -11.59
C ASN A 159 -2.65 19.59 -12.82
N ASP A 160 -3.29 20.19 -13.80
CA ASP A 160 -3.71 19.52 -15.03
C ASP A 160 -2.54 19.07 -15.93
N ASP A 161 -1.34 19.60 -15.73
CA ASP A 161 -0.15 19.26 -16.51
C ASP A 161 0.66 18.06 -15.94
N GLU A 162 0.23 17.53 -14.80
CA GLU A 162 0.89 16.37 -14.18
C GLU A 162 0.57 15.05 -14.87
N ALA A 163 -0.60 14.96 -15.52
CA ALA A 163 -1.07 13.75 -16.20
C ALA A 163 -1.99 14.08 -17.37
N GLU A 164 -2.21 13.09 -18.24
CA GLU A 164 -3.31 13.07 -19.20
C GLU A 164 -4.14 11.78 -19.01
N THR A 165 -5.45 11.90 -19.21
CA THR A 165 -6.39 10.76 -19.09
C THR A 165 -7.10 10.53 -20.41
N LEU A 166 -6.93 9.33 -20.97
CA LEU A 166 -7.71 8.80 -22.08
C LEU A 166 -8.95 8.10 -21.52
N ILE A 167 -10.13 8.44 -22.01
CA ILE A 167 -11.37 7.74 -21.72
C ILE A 167 -11.87 7.13 -23.03
N ILE A 168 -11.91 5.80 -23.11
CA ILE A 168 -12.45 5.08 -24.27
C ILE A 168 -13.83 4.55 -23.90
N THR A 169 -14.83 4.91 -24.70
CA THR A 169 -16.20 4.42 -24.56
C THR A 169 -16.45 3.24 -25.49
N LEU A 170 -16.76 2.10 -24.89
CA LEU A 170 -17.25 0.90 -25.56
C LEU A 170 -18.74 0.72 -25.22
N LYS A 171 -19.52 0.08 -26.11
CA LYS A 171 -20.94 -0.15 -25.88
C LYS A 171 -21.37 -1.52 -26.42
N ASP A 172 -22.10 -2.26 -25.60
CA ASP A 172 -22.92 -3.39 -26.04
C ASP A 172 -24.25 -2.85 -26.55
N SER A 173 -24.48 -2.96 -27.84
CA SER A 173 -25.66 -2.38 -28.48
C SER A 173 -26.95 -3.13 -28.18
N LEU A 174 -26.88 -4.41 -27.78
CA LEU A 174 -28.02 -5.22 -27.44
C LEU A 174 -28.57 -4.87 -26.05
N THR A 175 -27.69 -4.76 -25.06
CA THR A 175 -28.08 -4.47 -23.69
C THR A 175 -28.15 -2.99 -23.40
N GLY A 176 -27.47 -2.17 -24.17
CA GLY A 176 -27.32 -0.73 -23.91
C GLY A 176 -26.26 -0.39 -22.87
N ILE A 177 -25.53 -1.37 -22.33
CA ILE A 177 -24.47 -1.14 -21.35
C ILE A 177 -23.28 -0.48 -22.03
N LYS A 178 -22.75 0.58 -21.41
CA LYS A 178 -21.48 1.21 -21.78
C LYS A 178 -20.41 0.84 -20.78
N ALA A 179 -19.17 0.69 -21.28
CA ALA A 179 -17.95 0.64 -20.49
C ALA A 179 -17.09 1.86 -20.85
N ARG A 180 -16.87 2.77 -19.92
CA ARG A 180 -15.96 3.89 -20.05
C ARG A 180 -14.64 3.48 -19.39
N MET A 181 -13.63 3.20 -20.19
CA MET A 181 -12.32 2.74 -19.74
C MET A 181 -11.39 3.94 -19.59
N LEU A 182 -10.91 4.18 -18.37
CA LEU A 182 -10.04 5.30 -18.02
C LEU A 182 -8.59 4.82 -17.99
N TYR A 183 -7.70 5.56 -18.65
CA TYR A 183 -6.25 5.33 -18.67
C TYR A 183 -5.56 6.65 -18.37
N THR A 184 -4.96 6.79 -17.19
CA THR A 184 -4.20 7.99 -16.82
C THR A 184 -2.71 7.70 -16.91
N ILE A 185 -1.96 8.51 -17.68
CA ILE A 185 -0.50 8.47 -17.74
C ILE A 185 0.09 9.72 -17.11
N TRP A 186 1.07 9.56 -16.19
CA TRP A 186 1.79 10.68 -15.58
C TRP A 186 2.96 11.16 -16.45
N SER A 187 3.23 12.47 -16.42
CA SER A 187 4.30 13.09 -17.20
C SER A 187 5.70 12.79 -16.68
N ASP A 188 5.85 12.52 -15.38
CA ASP A 188 7.13 12.50 -14.67
C ASP A 188 7.51 11.12 -14.08
N ARG A 189 6.70 10.10 -14.32
CA ARG A 189 6.88 8.77 -13.73
C ARG A 189 6.29 7.65 -14.58
N PRO A 190 6.90 6.44 -14.59
CA PRO A 190 6.47 5.31 -15.41
C PRO A 190 5.23 4.62 -14.83
N VAL A 191 4.11 5.34 -14.77
CA VAL A 191 2.86 4.89 -14.14
C VAL A 191 1.69 5.05 -15.10
N ILE A 192 0.84 4.03 -15.17
CA ILE A 192 -0.50 4.08 -15.73
C ILE A 192 -1.51 3.67 -14.66
N ALA A 193 -2.55 4.48 -14.45
CA ALA A 193 -3.71 4.09 -13.66
C ALA A 193 -4.88 3.71 -14.57
N LYS A 194 -5.59 2.66 -14.19
CA LYS A 194 -6.71 2.10 -14.96
C LYS A 194 -7.94 1.93 -14.06
N SER A 195 -9.12 2.26 -14.59
CA SER A 195 -10.43 1.93 -13.99
C SER A 195 -11.50 1.89 -15.07
N VAL A 196 -12.68 1.38 -14.73
CA VAL A 196 -13.81 1.32 -15.66
C VAL A 196 -15.07 1.82 -14.97
N GLU A 197 -15.83 2.64 -15.66
CA GLU A 197 -17.19 3.02 -15.28
C GLU A 197 -18.18 2.29 -16.21
N TYR A 198 -19.03 1.44 -15.66
CA TYR A 198 -20.12 0.80 -16.37
C TYR A 198 -21.39 1.62 -16.20
N VAL A 199 -22.07 1.97 -17.32
CA VAL A 199 -23.29 2.76 -17.33
C VAL A 199 -24.39 1.97 -18.03
N ASN A 200 -25.53 1.78 -17.36
CA ASN A 200 -26.68 1.14 -17.97
C ASN A 200 -27.57 2.16 -18.70
N GLU A 201 -27.38 2.31 -20.00
CA GLU A 201 -28.27 3.12 -20.86
C GLU A 201 -29.39 2.28 -21.51
N GLY A 202 -29.51 1.02 -21.12
CA GLY A 202 -30.59 0.13 -21.51
C GLY A 202 -31.90 0.46 -20.79
N THR A 203 -32.89 -0.42 -20.96
CA THR A 203 -34.23 -0.25 -20.36
C THR A 203 -34.49 -1.24 -19.23
N GLU A 204 -33.65 -2.23 -19.06
CA GLU A 204 -33.77 -3.29 -18.07
C GLU A 204 -32.56 -3.34 -17.15
N ALA A 205 -32.76 -3.80 -15.92
CA ALA A 205 -31.67 -4.04 -14.99
C ALA A 205 -30.81 -5.21 -15.45
N VAL A 206 -29.50 -5.11 -15.21
CA VAL A 206 -28.54 -6.20 -15.39
C VAL A 206 -27.76 -6.45 -14.10
N HIS A 207 -27.04 -7.56 -14.01
CA HIS A 207 -26.15 -7.82 -12.89
C HIS A 207 -24.70 -7.92 -13.36
N LEU A 208 -23.82 -7.14 -12.75
CA LEU A 208 -22.38 -7.28 -12.91
C LEU A 208 -21.89 -8.35 -11.92
N THR A 209 -21.60 -9.55 -12.43
CA THR A 209 -21.08 -10.66 -11.61
C THR A 209 -19.55 -10.72 -11.62
N THR A 210 -18.91 -10.03 -12.56
CA THR A 210 -17.47 -9.80 -12.63
C THR A 210 -17.24 -8.36 -13.11
N ALA A 211 -16.38 -7.60 -12.42
CA ALA A 211 -16.01 -6.24 -12.80
C ALA A 211 -14.60 -5.93 -12.31
N TYR A 212 -13.59 -6.46 -13.00
CA TYR A 212 -12.19 -6.10 -12.72
C TYR A 212 -11.89 -4.68 -13.16
N SER A 213 -10.94 -4.04 -12.51
CA SER A 213 -10.50 -2.66 -12.79
C SER A 213 -9.58 -2.58 -14.00
N MET A 214 -8.85 -3.66 -14.26
CA MET A 214 -7.88 -3.72 -15.35
C MET A 214 -7.70 -5.13 -15.92
N CYS A 215 -7.33 -5.16 -17.20
CA CYS A 215 -6.71 -6.28 -17.89
C CYS A 215 -5.35 -5.82 -18.44
N LEU A 216 -4.36 -6.71 -18.41
CA LEU A 216 -3.07 -6.55 -19.08
C LEU A 216 -2.65 -7.91 -19.64
N ASP A 217 -2.69 -8.06 -20.94
CA ASP A 217 -2.22 -9.25 -21.65
C ASP A 217 -0.75 -9.08 -22.06
N LEU A 218 0.14 -9.86 -21.46
CA LEU A 218 1.57 -9.88 -21.75
C LEU A 218 1.90 -10.90 -22.84
N PRO A 219 2.90 -10.64 -23.69
CA PRO A 219 3.21 -11.49 -24.85
C PRO A 219 3.90 -12.81 -24.49
N ASP A 220 4.40 -12.93 -23.26
CA ASP A 220 5.11 -14.10 -22.76
C ASP A 220 4.88 -14.30 -21.27
N PRO A 221 5.02 -15.53 -20.74
CA PRO A 221 4.90 -15.83 -19.32
C PRO A 221 6.25 -15.87 -18.59
N ASP A 222 7.35 -15.45 -19.22
CA ASP A 222 8.70 -15.56 -18.67
C ASP A 222 8.93 -14.57 -17.51
N TYR A 223 7.99 -14.55 -16.57
CA TYR A 223 7.99 -13.75 -15.35
C TYR A 223 7.87 -14.60 -14.10
N GLN A 224 8.46 -14.11 -13.06
CA GLN A 224 8.16 -14.55 -11.70
C GLN A 224 7.07 -13.66 -11.11
N TRP A 225 6.05 -14.28 -10.56
CA TRP A 225 5.01 -13.66 -9.75
C TRP A 225 5.52 -13.46 -8.34
N MET A 226 5.70 -12.22 -7.90
CA MET A 226 6.02 -11.84 -6.55
C MET A 226 4.79 -11.26 -5.86
N GLN A 227 4.47 -11.72 -4.66
CA GLN A 227 3.32 -11.27 -3.86
C GLN A 227 3.72 -10.98 -2.42
N LEU A 228 2.92 -10.17 -1.73
CA LEU A 228 3.06 -9.88 -0.32
C LEU A 228 1.98 -10.65 0.44
N SER A 229 2.37 -11.70 1.14
CA SER A 229 1.46 -12.62 1.83
C SER A 229 1.91 -12.88 3.25
N GLY A 230 1.02 -13.42 4.08
CA GLY A 230 1.38 -13.72 5.46
C GLY A 230 0.20 -14.18 6.30
N ALA A 231 0.15 -13.69 7.52
CA ALA A 231 -0.89 -13.94 8.50
C ALA A 231 -0.89 -12.79 9.53
N TRP A 232 -1.84 -12.77 10.45
CA TRP A 232 -1.78 -11.91 11.63
C TRP A 232 -0.43 -12.05 12.35
N ALA A 233 0.19 -10.94 12.70
CA ALA A 233 1.52 -10.86 13.32
C ALA A 233 2.69 -11.35 12.42
N ARG A 234 2.46 -11.56 11.13
CA ARG A 234 3.46 -11.98 10.14
C ARG A 234 3.04 -11.54 8.74
N GLU A 235 2.69 -10.28 8.60
CA GLU A 235 2.13 -9.71 7.38
C GLU A 235 3.19 -9.43 6.31
N ARG A 236 2.76 -9.46 5.07
CA ARG A 236 3.50 -9.00 3.87
C ARG A 236 4.91 -9.58 3.70
N HIS A 237 5.07 -10.86 4.03
CA HIS A 237 6.26 -11.60 3.62
C HIS A 237 6.28 -11.76 2.11
N ILE A 238 7.46 -11.66 1.51
CA ILE A 238 7.65 -11.80 0.07
C ILE A 238 7.60 -13.28 -0.30
N ILE A 239 6.73 -13.62 -1.25
CA ILE A 239 6.62 -14.95 -1.85
C ILE A 239 6.77 -14.79 -3.36
N THR A 240 7.71 -15.53 -3.94
CA THR A 240 7.99 -15.53 -5.38
C THR A 240 7.79 -16.93 -5.95
N ARG A 241 7.17 -17.02 -7.15
CA ARG A 241 6.97 -18.26 -7.91
C ARG A 241 6.95 -17.95 -9.41
N ASP A 242 7.30 -18.90 -10.23
CA ASP A 242 7.23 -18.76 -11.69
C ASP A 242 5.77 -18.71 -12.16
N LEU A 243 5.51 -18.02 -13.28
CA LEU A 243 4.23 -18.12 -13.97
C LEU A 243 4.19 -19.41 -14.77
N GLU A 244 3.19 -20.23 -14.54
CA GLU A 244 2.98 -21.50 -15.24
C GLU A 244 1.62 -21.53 -15.91
N GLN A 245 1.46 -22.40 -16.91
CA GLN A 245 0.20 -22.60 -17.62
C GLN A 245 -0.94 -22.91 -16.63
N GLY A 246 -2.04 -22.15 -16.74
CA GLY A 246 -3.18 -22.20 -15.83
C GLY A 246 -3.39 -20.87 -15.10
N VAL A 247 -4.09 -20.88 -13.97
CA VAL A 247 -4.43 -19.69 -13.21
C VAL A 247 -3.70 -19.67 -11.88
N GLN A 248 -2.98 -18.57 -11.62
CA GLN A 248 -2.38 -18.25 -10.33
C GLN A 248 -3.08 -16.99 -9.80
N SER A 249 -3.42 -16.94 -8.52
CA SER A 249 -4.12 -15.78 -7.96
C SER A 249 -3.85 -15.56 -6.48
N ILE A 250 -4.09 -14.32 -6.05
CA ILE A 250 -4.26 -13.91 -4.66
C ILE A 250 -5.57 -13.12 -4.52
N GLY A 251 -6.12 -13.08 -3.32
CA GLY A 251 -7.34 -12.32 -3.07
C GLY A 251 -7.80 -12.40 -1.63
N SER A 252 -8.91 -11.73 -1.34
CA SER A 252 -9.58 -11.76 -0.05
C SER A 252 -11.08 -11.94 -0.21
N ASN A 253 -11.69 -12.70 0.71
CA ASN A 253 -13.13 -12.85 0.92
C ASN A 253 -13.54 -12.42 2.34
N ARG A 254 -12.68 -11.64 3.03
CA ARG A 254 -12.79 -11.32 4.45
C ARG A 254 -13.51 -9.99 4.73
N GLY A 255 -13.99 -9.31 3.67
CA GLY A 255 -14.55 -7.95 3.77
C GLY A 255 -13.51 -6.84 3.88
N ASN A 256 -12.22 -7.21 3.92
CA ASN A 256 -11.07 -6.32 3.89
C ASN A 256 -9.94 -6.92 3.06
N SER A 257 -8.86 -6.16 2.82
CA SER A 257 -7.68 -6.64 2.07
C SER A 257 -6.94 -7.80 2.74
N SER A 258 -7.05 -7.94 4.07
CA SER A 258 -6.58 -9.02 4.93
C SER A 258 -5.07 -9.06 5.24
N HIS A 259 -4.71 -9.80 6.30
CA HIS A 259 -3.32 -10.12 6.64
C HIS A 259 -2.68 -11.14 5.68
N GLU A 260 -3.53 -11.95 5.01
CA GLU A 260 -3.06 -13.09 4.24
C GLU A 260 -2.47 -12.68 2.89
N HIS A 261 -3.10 -11.72 2.22
CA HIS A 261 -2.65 -11.20 0.94
C HIS A 261 -2.87 -9.68 0.88
N ASN A 262 -1.86 -8.96 0.40
CA ASN A 262 -1.97 -7.54 0.13
C ASN A 262 -2.41 -7.33 -1.34
N PRO A 263 -3.20 -6.29 -1.67
CA PRO A 263 -3.63 -6.01 -3.04
C PRO A 263 -2.50 -5.47 -3.93
N PHE A 264 -1.39 -6.19 -3.95
CA PHE A 264 -0.17 -5.88 -4.69
C PHE A 264 0.50 -7.15 -5.20
N ILE A 265 0.98 -7.09 -6.44
CA ILE A 265 1.92 -8.05 -7.03
C ILE A 265 3.02 -7.33 -7.79
N ALA A 266 4.14 -8.00 -8.00
CA ALA A 266 5.09 -7.61 -9.03
C ALA A 266 5.38 -8.82 -9.95
N LEU A 267 5.40 -8.57 -11.25
CA LEU A 267 5.92 -9.48 -12.25
C LEU A 267 7.36 -9.06 -12.56
N LYS A 268 8.31 -9.93 -12.33
CA LYS A 268 9.72 -9.63 -12.56
C LYS A 268 10.37 -10.71 -13.41
N ARG A 269 11.34 -10.37 -14.24
CA ARG A 269 12.16 -11.39 -14.92
C ARG A 269 12.99 -12.16 -13.89
N GLU A 270 13.38 -13.39 -14.17
CA GLU A 270 14.16 -14.23 -13.26
C GLU A 270 15.44 -13.55 -12.75
N THR A 271 16.12 -12.82 -13.63
CA THR A 271 17.38 -12.11 -13.33
C THR A 271 17.20 -10.73 -12.69
N THR A 272 15.95 -10.30 -12.48
CA THR A 272 15.68 -9.00 -11.86
C THR A 272 15.95 -9.04 -10.36
N ASP A 273 16.75 -8.09 -9.90
CA ASP A 273 17.03 -7.83 -8.48
C ASP A 273 16.57 -6.42 -8.06
N GLU A 274 17.10 -5.90 -6.95
CA GLU A 274 16.76 -4.55 -6.46
C GLU A 274 17.23 -3.43 -7.39
N ASN A 275 18.30 -3.65 -8.18
CA ASN A 275 19.05 -2.61 -8.85
C ASN A 275 19.01 -2.71 -10.39
N GLN A 276 18.57 -3.81 -10.93
CA GLN A 276 18.56 -4.06 -12.37
C GLN A 276 17.46 -5.04 -12.78
N GLY A 277 17.09 -5.01 -14.06
CA GLY A 277 16.11 -5.91 -14.67
C GLY A 277 14.71 -5.30 -14.76
N GLU A 278 13.84 -6.00 -15.49
CA GLU A 278 12.46 -5.58 -15.75
C GLU A 278 11.52 -6.03 -14.63
N ALA A 279 10.69 -5.12 -14.16
CA ALA A 279 9.60 -5.39 -13.23
C ALA A 279 8.35 -4.59 -13.58
N ILE A 280 7.18 -5.21 -13.42
CA ILE A 280 5.86 -4.59 -13.55
C ILE A 280 5.14 -4.76 -12.21
N GLY A 281 4.99 -3.67 -11.46
CA GLY A 281 4.23 -3.64 -10.22
C GLY A 281 2.76 -3.31 -10.49
N ILE A 282 1.84 -4.05 -9.88
CA ILE A 282 0.40 -3.84 -9.98
C ILE A 282 -0.17 -3.72 -8.58
N SER A 283 -0.86 -2.62 -8.28
CA SER A 283 -1.49 -2.38 -6.99
C SER A 283 -2.93 -1.90 -7.19
N LEU A 284 -3.87 -2.47 -6.44
CA LEU A 284 -5.27 -2.08 -6.48
C LEU A 284 -5.59 -1.14 -5.31
N ILE A 285 -6.10 0.05 -5.62
CA ILE A 285 -6.51 1.04 -4.61
C ILE A 285 -7.91 0.69 -4.10
N TYR A 286 -7.95 -0.31 -3.24
CA TYR A 286 -9.18 -0.84 -2.67
C TYR A 286 -8.94 -1.56 -1.35
N SER A 287 -9.86 -1.41 -0.40
CA SER A 287 -9.73 -1.97 0.95
C SER A 287 -10.68 -3.15 1.23
N GLY A 288 -11.52 -3.50 0.25
CA GLY A 288 -12.47 -4.61 0.36
C GLY A 288 -11.95 -5.94 -0.22
N ASN A 289 -12.87 -6.83 -0.53
CA ASN A 289 -12.58 -8.09 -1.19
C ASN A 289 -12.01 -7.85 -2.59
N PHE A 290 -10.78 -8.25 -2.80
CA PHE A 290 -10.07 -8.08 -4.06
C PHE A 290 -9.62 -9.41 -4.64
N LYS A 291 -9.32 -9.41 -5.94
CA LYS A 291 -8.63 -10.52 -6.60
C LYS A 291 -7.65 -9.98 -7.64
N ILE A 292 -6.44 -10.50 -7.61
CA ILE A 292 -5.45 -10.34 -8.67
C ILE A 292 -5.09 -11.73 -9.16
N GLN A 293 -5.19 -11.96 -10.47
CA GLN A 293 -4.87 -13.26 -11.07
C GLN A 293 -4.04 -13.10 -12.33
N ALA A 294 -3.22 -14.12 -12.61
CA ALA A 294 -2.55 -14.33 -13.88
C ALA A 294 -3.04 -15.65 -14.48
N GLU A 295 -3.46 -15.63 -15.72
CA GLU A 295 -3.77 -16.82 -16.52
C GLU A 295 -2.78 -16.93 -17.66
N VAL A 296 -2.02 -18.02 -17.69
CA VAL A 296 -1.14 -18.35 -18.82
C VAL A 296 -1.84 -19.38 -19.69
N ASP A 297 -2.08 -19.00 -20.93
CA ASP A 297 -2.76 -19.85 -21.90
C ASP A 297 -1.80 -20.82 -22.64
N THR A 298 -2.34 -21.65 -23.49
CA THR A 298 -1.57 -22.63 -24.29
C THR A 298 -0.70 -22.01 -25.38
N ARG A 299 -0.74 -20.69 -25.55
CA ARG A 299 0.05 -19.90 -26.49
C ARG A 299 1.09 -19.04 -25.83
N ASN A 300 1.26 -19.25 -24.50
CA ASN A 300 2.16 -18.47 -23.65
C ASN A 300 1.80 -16.97 -23.56
N THR A 301 0.52 -16.61 -23.76
CA THR A 301 0.04 -15.29 -23.37
C THR A 301 -0.29 -15.30 -21.88
N ALA A 302 0.18 -14.30 -21.15
CA ALA A 302 -0.15 -14.14 -19.74
C ALA A 302 -1.16 -13.00 -19.56
N ARG A 303 -2.40 -13.35 -19.19
CA ARG A 303 -3.46 -12.38 -18.88
C ARG A 303 -3.47 -12.05 -17.39
N ILE A 304 -3.28 -10.77 -17.06
CA ILE A 304 -3.34 -10.28 -15.70
C ILE A 304 -4.64 -9.50 -15.50
N LEU A 305 -5.42 -9.88 -14.49
CA LEU A 305 -6.63 -9.20 -14.07
C LEU A 305 -6.50 -8.74 -12.61
N ALA A 306 -6.93 -7.52 -12.31
CA ALA A 306 -6.97 -6.99 -10.96
C ALA A 306 -8.24 -6.16 -10.72
N GLY A 307 -8.92 -6.39 -9.58
CA GLY A 307 -10.14 -5.67 -9.24
C GLY A 307 -10.88 -6.25 -8.04
N ILE A 308 -12.17 -5.92 -7.92
CA ILE A 308 -13.06 -6.51 -6.91
C ILE A 308 -13.14 -8.01 -7.14
N ASN A 309 -13.15 -8.78 -6.05
CA ASN A 309 -13.24 -10.23 -6.13
C ASN A 309 -14.62 -10.68 -6.64
N PRO A 310 -14.70 -11.32 -7.83
CA PRO A 310 -15.97 -11.75 -8.41
C PRO A 310 -16.69 -12.83 -7.58
N ASP A 311 -15.95 -13.58 -6.75
CA ASP A 311 -16.56 -14.61 -5.90
C ASP A 311 -17.53 -14.03 -4.85
N THR A 312 -17.49 -12.70 -4.63
CA THR A 312 -18.28 -11.97 -3.63
C THR A 312 -19.00 -10.76 -4.21
N LEU A 313 -19.13 -10.67 -5.54
CA LEU A 313 -19.76 -9.56 -6.24
C LEU A 313 -20.96 -10.06 -7.07
N ASP A 314 -22.11 -9.48 -6.84
CA ASP A 314 -23.27 -9.52 -7.72
C ASP A 314 -23.96 -8.14 -7.59
N TRP A 315 -23.60 -7.22 -8.49
CA TRP A 315 -24.05 -5.84 -8.44
C TRP A 315 -25.18 -5.64 -9.43
N LYS A 316 -26.38 -5.38 -8.93
CA LYS A 316 -27.54 -5.03 -9.76
C LYS A 316 -27.43 -3.59 -10.25
N LEU A 317 -27.38 -3.42 -11.56
CA LEU A 317 -27.27 -2.12 -12.23
C LEU A 317 -28.60 -1.82 -12.92
N GLU A 318 -29.42 -0.97 -12.30
CA GLU A 318 -30.71 -0.53 -12.86
C GLU A 318 -30.51 0.36 -14.08
N ALA A 319 -31.55 0.50 -14.89
CA ALA A 319 -31.54 1.45 -16.02
C ALA A 319 -31.27 2.88 -15.52
N GLY A 320 -30.27 3.52 -16.11
CA GLY A 320 -29.79 4.84 -15.73
C GLY A 320 -28.76 4.87 -14.59
N GLU A 321 -28.48 3.76 -13.92
CA GLU A 321 -27.41 3.68 -12.91
C GLU A 321 -26.03 3.45 -13.54
N HIS A 322 -25.00 3.73 -12.74
CA HIS A 322 -23.62 3.45 -13.09
C HIS A 322 -22.90 2.69 -11.96
N PHE A 323 -21.82 2.01 -12.29
CA PHE A 323 -20.91 1.32 -11.38
C PHE A 323 -19.48 1.67 -11.71
N GLN A 324 -18.75 2.22 -10.75
CA GLN A 324 -17.33 2.55 -10.86
C GLN A 324 -16.47 1.46 -10.22
N THR A 325 -15.51 0.91 -10.96
CA THR A 325 -14.51 -0.01 -10.39
C THR A 325 -13.45 0.78 -9.61
N PRO A 326 -12.80 0.19 -8.60
CA PRO A 326 -11.60 0.76 -7.98
C PRO A 326 -10.50 1.03 -9.01
N GLU A 327 -9.55 1.88 -8.64
CA GLU A 327 -8.39 2.15 -9.49
C GLU A 327 -7.32 1.06 -9.32
N ALA A 328 -6.77 0.59 -10.43
CA ALA A 328 -5.55 -0.19 -10.48
C ALA A 328 -4.38 0.67 -10.97
N VAL A 329 -3.26 0.64 -10.25
CA VAL A 329 -2.03 1.35 -10.60
C VAL A 329 -1.01 0.35 -11.12
N VAL A 330 -0.46 0.62 -12.29
CA VAL A 330 0.56 -0.20 -12.94
C VAL A 330 1.85 0.61 -13.09
N VAL A 331 2.94 0.11 -12.52
CA VAL A 331 4.27 0.72 -12.53
C VAL A 331 5.22 -0.16 -13.32
N TYR A 332 5.96 0.43 -14.25
CA TYR A 332 7.03 -0.24 -14.99
C TYR A 332 8.41 0.18 -14.48
N SER A 333 9.34 -0.74 -14.43
CA SER A 333 10.76 -0.47 -14.16
C SER A 333 11.64 -1.37 -15.03
N ASP A 334 12.68 -0.80 -15.63
CA ASP A 334 13.81 -1.52 -16.23
C ASP A 334 15.09 -1.42 -15.38
N GLN A 335 14.95 -0.91 -14.15
CA GLN A 335 16.02 -0.68 -13.18
C GLN A 335 15.77 -1.43 -11.86
N GLY A 336 15.13 -2.58 -11.94
CA GLY A 336 14.90 -3.47 -10.81
C GLY A 336 13.73 -3.10 -9.90
N LEU A 337 13.59 -3.89 -8.83
CA LEU A 337 12.52 -3.76 -7.84
C LEU A 337 12.64 -2.49 -6.99
N GLY A 338 13.88 -2.03 -6.72
CA GLY A 338 14.11 -0.80 -5.97
C GLY A 338 13.49 0.41 -6.65
N LYS A 339 13.71 0.58 -7.96
CA LYS A 339 13.12 1.68 -8.74
C LYS A 339 11.60 1.56 -8.85
N MET A 340 11.07 0.35 -9.05
CA MET A 340 9.62 0.10 -9.02
C MET A 340 9.02 0.56 -7.69
N SER A 341 9.60 0.14 -6.55
CA SER A 341 9.15 0.54 -5.21
C SER A 341 9.22 2.05 -5.00
N GLN A 342 10.32 2.69 -5.35
CA GLN A 342 10.47 4.14 -5.23
C GLN A 342 9.43 4.92 -6.04
N THR A 343 9.02 4.39 -7.19
CA THR A 343 7.94 4.96 -8.01
C THR A 343 6.61 4.89 -7.27
N PHE A 344 6.25 3.73 -6.68
CA PHE A 344 5.07 3.60 -5.83
C PHE A 344 5.14 4.51 -4.60
N HIS A 345 6.29 4.54 -3.90
CA HIS A 345 6.47 5.37 -2.71
C HIS A 345 6.20 6.84 -3.02
N ARG A 346 6.80 7.37 -4.09
CA ARG A 346 6.63 8.77 -4.48
C ARG A 346 5.20 9.07 -4.94
N LEU A 347 4.58 8.15 -5.69
CA LEU A 347 3.19 8.28 -6.10
C LEU A 347 2.25 8.31 -4.88
N TYR A 348 2.37 7.31 -3.99
CA TYR A 348 1.46 7.19 -2.85
C TYR A 348 1.66 8.29 -1.81
N GLN A 349 2.90 8.71 -1.60
CA GLN A 349 3.21 9.79 -0.69
C GLN A 349 2.68 11.15 -1.19
N LYS A 350 2.75 11.42 -2.48
CA LYS A 350 2.46 12.75 -3.04
C LYS A 350 1.13 12.84 -3.77
N ARG A 351 0.58 11.72 -4.29
CA ARG A 351 -0.60 11.70 -5.15
C ARG A 351 -1.62 10.62 -4.79
N LEU A 352 -1.53 10.05 -3.58
CA LEU A 352 -2.55 9.20 -2.98
C LEU A 352 -2.90 9.70 -1.58
N ALA A 353 -1.94 9.67 -0.63
CA ALA A 353 -2.11 10.30 0.68
C ALA A 353 -2.44 11.79 0.51
N ARG A 354 -3.39 12.31 1.30
CA ARG A 354 -3.90 13.66 1.16
C ARG A 354 -4.03 14.38 2.51
N GLY A 355 -4.47 15.62 2.46
CA GLY A 355 -4.69 16.45 3.64
C GLY A 355 -3.39 17.01 4.22
N GLU A 356 -3.52 17.63 5.39
CA GLU A 356 -2.43 18.34 6.07
C GLU A 356 -1.24 17.43 6.39
N TRP A 357 -1.51 16.18 6.72
CA TRP A 357 -0.52 15.21 7.16
C TRP A 357 0.23 14.50 6.02
N ARG A 358 -0.10 14.76 4.77
CA ARG A 358 0.66 14.26 3.62
C ARG A 358 2.13 14.71 3.67
N ASP A 359 2.35 15.98 3.96
CA ASP A 359 3.65 16.65 3.86
C ASP A 359 4.27 17.01 5.24
N LYS A 360 3.58 16.70 6.34
CA LYS A 360 4.07 16.96 7.69
C LYS A 360 4.72 15.72 8.31
N PRO A 361 5.93 15.83 8.88
CA PRO A 361 6.55 14.77 9.66
C PRO A 361 5.65 14.35 10.84
N ARG A 362 5.58 13.05 11.08
CA ARG A 362 4.74 12.48 12.13
C ARG A 362 5.30 12.79 13.51
N PRO A 363 4.44 13.08 14.50
CA PRO A 363 4.88 13.27 15.88
C PRO A 363 5.41 11.95 16.46
N ILE A 364 6.40 12.04 17.36
CA ILE A 364 6.86 10.92 18.17
C ILE A 364 5.80 10.64 19.23
N LEU A 365 5.24 9.43 19.23
CA LEU A 365 4.15 9.09 20.14
C LEU A 365 4.53 8.05 21.19
N ILE A 366 3.69 7.95 22.22
CA ILE A 366 3.61 6.80 23.11
C ILE A 366 2.17 6.32 23.16
N ASN A 367 1.98 5.01 23.01
CA ASN A 367 0.69 4.34 23.15
C ASN A 367 0.68 3.51 24.43
N ASN A 368 -0.41 3.54 25.19
CA ASN A 368 -0.49 2.83 26.47
C ASN A 368 -0.86 1.35 26.35
N TRP A 369 -1.20 0.82 25.16
CA TRP A 369 -1.77 -0.53 25.03
C TRP A 369 -0.87 -1.60 25.69
N GLU A 370 0.34 -1.82 25.21
CA GLU A 370 1.24 -2.84 25.79
C GLU A 370 1.74 -2.46 27.22
N ALA A 371 1.61 -1.20 27.62
CA ALA A 371 1.98 -0.77 28.96
C ALA A 371 0.92 -1.16 30.02
N THR A 372 -0.35 -1.19 29.66
CA THR A 372 -1.44 -1.32 30.62
C THR A 372 -2.55 -2.29 30.23
N TYR A 373 -2.75 -2.51 28.92
CA TYR A 373 -3.96 -3.14 28.38
C TYR A 373 -5.21 -2.48 28.98
N PHE A 374 -6.17 -3.26 29.46
CA PHE A 374 -7.38 -2.76 30.12
C PHE A 374 -7.17 -2.31 31.59
N ASP A 375 -5.99 -2.54 32.18
CA ASP A 375 -5.70 -2.19 33.58
C ASP A 375 -5.08 -0.79 33.72
N PHE A 376 -5.88 0.25 33.51
CA PHE A 376 -5.43 1.63 33.72
C PHE A 376 -6.43 2.47 34.48
N THR A 377 -5.89 3.50 35.12
CA THR A 377 -6.61 4.60 35.76
C THR A 377 -6.09 5.92 35.22
N ARG A 378 -6.83 7.01 35.42
CA ARG A 378 -6.39 8.35 35.03
C ARG A 378 -4.97 8.66 35.54
N ASP A 379 -4.67 8.37 36.81
CA ASP A 379 -3.37 8.67 37.41
C ASP A 379 -2.22 7.85 36.78
N LYS A 380 -2.48 6.58 36.42
CA LYS A 380 -1.53 5.73 35.69
C LYS A 380 -1.19 6.30 34.31
N LEU A 381 -2.21 6.77 33.58
CA LEU A 381 -2.02 7.40 32.25
C LEU A 381 -1.20 8.69 32.34
N ILE A 382 -1.49 9.53 33.36
CA ILE A 382 -0.74 10.76 33.60
C ILE A 382 0.73 10.45 33.94
N ALA A 383 1.00 9.46 34.78
CA ALA A 383 2.35 9.07 35.14
C ALA A 383 3.17 8.59 33.94
N ILE A 384 2.55 7.84 33.02
CA ILE A 384 3.19 7.44 31.74
C ILE A 384 3.45 8.68 30.87
N ALA A 385 2.48 9.59 30.77
CA ALA A 385 2.62 10.82 29.99
C ALA A 385 3.72 11.75 30.51
N GLU A 386 3.83 11.91 31.84
CA GLU A 386 4.89 12.71 32.48
C GLU A 386 6.29 12.15 32.14
N LYS A 387 6.45 10.81 32.24
CA LYS A 387 7.72 10.18 31.91
C LYS A 387 8.02 10.28 30.41
N ALA A 388 7.02 10.12 29.55
CA ALA A 388 7.16 10.31 28.12
C ALA A 388 7.58 11.75 27.75
N LYS A 389 7.00 12.74 28.43
CA LYS A 389 7.38 14.15 28.28
C LYS A 389 8.81 14.42 28.71
N GLU A 390 9.25 13.83 29.82
CA GLU A 390 10.64 13.91 30.29
C GLU A 390 11.60 13.40 29.22
N CYS A 391 11.23 12.33 28.51
CA CYS A 391 12.01 11.76 27.41
C CYS A 391 11.90 12.57 26.10
N GLY A 392 10.99 13.55 26.03
CA GLY A 392 10.83 14.42 24.86
C GLY A 392 9.83 13.91 23.83
N VAL A 393 9.02 12.91 24.13
CA VAL A 393 7.87 12.45 23.33
C VAL A 393 6.89 13.61 23.09
N GLU A 394 6.11 13.57 22.02
CA GLU A 394 5.27 14.68 21.56
C GLU A 394 3.77 14.43 21.66
N LEU A 395 3.37 13.14 21.63
CA LEU A 395 1.96 12.72 21.57
C LEU A 395 1.73 11.52 22.49
N PHE A 396 0.68 11.56 23.29
CA PHE A 396 0.16 10.43 24.08
C PHE A 396 -1.11 9.89 23.44
N VAL A 397 -1.18 8.58 23.17
CA VAL A 397 -2.35 7.91 22.58
C VAL A 397 -2.99 7.01 23.64
N LEU A 398 -4.25 7.29 23.98
CA LEU A 398 -5.09 6.43 24.81
C LEU A 398 -5.75 5.38 23.91
N ASP A 399 -5.34 4.13 24.09
CA ASP A 399 -5.83 2.95 23.35
C ASP A 399 -7.14 2.38 23.92
N ASP A 400 -7.52 1.16 23.56
CA ASP A 400 -8.79 0.50 23.92
C ASP A 400 -9.07 0.49 25.43
N GLY A 401 -10.35 0.59 25.79
CA GLY A 401 -10.83 0.46 27.19
C GLY A 401 -11.27 1.75 27.88
N TRP A 402 -11.33 2.89 27.18
CA TRP A 402 -11.70 4.17 27.78
C TRP A 402 -13.21 4.43 27.84
N PHE A 403 -14.06 3.63 27.16
CA PHE A 403 -15.48 3.90 26.90
C PHE A 403 -16.41 2.84 27.48
N GLY A 404 -17.70 3.19 27.67
CA GLY A 404 -18.78 2.30 28.06
C GLY A 404 -18.42 1.36 29.25
N ALA A 405 -18.85 0.12 29.16
CA ALA A 405 -18.48 -0.96 30.09
C ALA A 405 -17.21 -1.71 29.66
N ARG A 406 -16.37 -1.12 28.81
CA ARG A 406 -15.18 -1.73 28.20
C ARG A 406 -14.04 -1.94 29.19
N THR A 407 -14.17 -2.92 30.08
CA THR A 407 -13.11 -3.35 31.02
C THR A 407 -12.39 -4.61 30.53
N THR A 408 -12.98 -5.27 29.55
CA THR A 408 -12.45 -6.41 28.79
C THR A 408 -12.94 -6.29 27.35
N ASP A 409 -12.54 -7.19 26.46
CA ASP A 409 -13.01 -7.23 25.07
C ASP A 409 -14.44 -7.78 24.88
N HIS A 410 -15.13 -8.14 25.97
CA HIS A 410 -16.45 -8.77 25.91
C HIS A 410 -17.62 -7.79 25.87
N ALA A 411 -17.44 -6.53 26.26
CA ALA A 411 -18.51 -5.55 26.44
C ALA A 411 -18.13 -4.15 25.95
N GLY A 412 -19.13 -3.30 25.77
CA GLY A 412 -19.02 -1.85 25.57
C GLY A 412 -18.60 -1.40 24.19
N LEU A 413 -18.20 -2.28 23.30
CA LEU A 413 -17.80 -1.85 21.94
C LEU A 413 -19.00 -1.32 21.15
N GLY A 414 -18.88 -0.11 20.63
CA GLY A 414 -19.96 0.67 20.02
C GLY A 414 -20.47 1.83 20.89
N ASP A 415 -20.19 1.80 22.19
CA ASP A 415 -20.63 2.82 23.16
C ASP A 415 -19.56 3.90 23.34
N TRP A 416 -19.43 4.81 22.37
CA TRP A 416 -18.36 5.82 22.36
C TRP A 416 -18.64 6.95 23.36
N VAL A 417 -18.72 6.58 24.66
CA VAL A 417 -18.91 7.49 25.80
C VAL A 417 -17.90 7.10 26.87
N ALA A 418 -17.16 8.07 27.41
CA ALA A 418 -16.13 7.81 28.42
C ALA A 418 -16.68 7.03 29.62
N ASN A 419 -15.92 6.03 30.08
CA ASN A 419 -16.23 5.28 31.29
C ASN A 419 -15.97 6.18 32.50
N PRO A 420 -17.00 6.52 33.32
CA PRO A 420 -16.84 7.48 34.44
C PRO A 420 -15.98 6.94 35.58
N ASP A 421 -15.87 5.62 35.75
CA ASP A 421 -15.04 5.02 36.81
C ASP A 421 -13.54 5.14 36.48
N ARG A 422 -13.18 5.19 35.22
CA ARG A 422 -11.79 5.33 34.75
C ARG A 422 -11.42 6.77 34.43
N LEU A 423 -12.35 7.51 33.87
CA LEU A 423 -12.20 8.90 33.44
C LEU A 423 -13.34 9.75 33.99
N PRO A 424 -13.30 10.13 35.25
CA PRO A 424 -14.40 10.84 35.93
C PRO A 424 -14.79 12.15 35.23
N ASP A 425 -13.82 12.86 34.68
CA ASP A 425 -14.03 14.12 33.93
C ASP A 425 -14.19 13.91 32.41
N GLY A 426 -14.40 12.66 31.96
CA GLY A 426 -14.58 12.28 30.57
C GLY A 426 -13.30 12.47 29.71
N ILE A 427 -13.49 12.42 28.40
CA ILE A 427 -12.37 12.59 27.44
C ILE A 427 -11.79 14.01 27.51
N ILE A 428 -12.62 15.00 27.77
CA ILE A 428 -12.16 16.40 27.92
C ILE A 428 -11.16 16.48 29.08
N GLY A 429 -11.48 15.87 30.25
CA GLY A 429 -10.64 15.93 31.43
C GLY A 429 -9.26 15.30 31.20
N ILE A 430 -9.19 14.09 30.61
CA ILE A 430 -7.90 13.43 30.35
C ILE A 430 -7.12 14.17 29.25
N ALA A 431 -7.78 14.66 28.20
CA ALA A 431 -7.11 15.45 27.16
C ALA A 431 -6.47 16.73 27.73
N ASP A 432 -7.20 17.45 28.61
CA ASP A 432 -6.69 18.63 29.30
C ASP A 432 -5.51 18.31 30.24
N ASP A 433 -5.53 17.17 30.90
CA ASP A 433 -4.43 16.75 31.77
C ASP A 433 -3.17 16.40 30.96
N ILE A 434 -3.32 15.66 29.87
CA ILE A 434 -2.20 15.34 28.97
C ILE A 434 -1.62 16.63 28.36
N GLU A 435 -2.48 17.59 28.00
CA GLU A 435 -2.01 18.89 27.49
C GLU A 435 -1.27 19.71 28.57
N LYS A 436 -1.71 19.66 29.85
CA LYS A 436 -0.99 20.29 30.98
C LYS A 436 0.40 19.68 31.18
N VAL A 437 0.56 18.38 30.93
CA VAL A 437 1.88 17.73 30.92
C VAL A 437 2.72 18.24 29.74
N GLY A 438 2.09 18.76 28.69
CA GLY A 438 2.74 19.33 27.50
C GLY A 438 2.86 18.36 26.33
N LEU A 439 2.00 17.35 26.27
CA LEU A 439 1.86 16.42 25.14
C LEU A 439 0.57 16.71 24.39
N LYS A 440 0.55 16.36 23.07
CA LYS A 440 -0.70 16.23 22.33
C LYS A 440 -1.44 14.99 22.78
N PHE A 441 -2.75 14.95 22.53
CA PHE A 441 -3.59 13.82 22.91
C PHE A 441 -4.14 13.09 21.66
N GLY A 442 -4.09 11.76 21.67
CA GLY A 442 -4.65 10.86 20.68
C GLY A 442 -5.62 9.85 21.30
N LEU A 443 -6.54 9.33 20.49
CA LEU A 443 -7.60 8.44 20.96
C LEU A 443 -7.83 7.29 19.96
N TRP A 444 -8.04 6.09 20.50
CA TRP A 444 -8.38 4.88 19.75
C TRP A 444 -9.90 4.76 19.56
N PHE A 445 -10.29 4.27 18.39
CA PHE A 445 -11.65 3.88 18.04
C PHE A 445 -11.66 2.59 17.24
N GLU A 446 -12.72 1.78 17.37
CA GLU A 446 -13.06 0.64 16.53
C GLU A 446 -14.51 0.80 16.05
N PRO A 447 -14.76 1.74 15.12
CA PRO A 447 -16.13 2.23 14.85
C PRO A 447 -17.01 1.29 14.03
N GLU A 448 -16.43 0.26 13.43
CA GLU A 448 -17.09 -0.69 12.54
C GLU A 448 -17.66 -1.91 13.28
N MET A 449 -17.42 -2.01 14.59
CA MET A 449 -17.73 -3.19 15.39
C MET A 449 -18.61 -2.84 16.61
N THR A 450 -19.32 -3.85 17.09
CA THR A 450 -20.09 -3.77 18.34
C THR A 450 -20.00 -5.07 19.14
N ASN A 451 -20.20 -5.02 20.45
CA ASN A 451 -20.49 -6.20 21.27
C ASN A 451 -22.00 -6.36 21.45
N LYS A 452 -22.49 -7.59 21.65
CA LYS A 452 -23.89 -7.80 22.07
C LYS A 452 -24.16 -7.19 23.46
N ASP A 453 -23.13 -7.09 24.29
CA ASP A 453 -23.19 -6.36 25.55
C ASP A 453 -22.70 -4.92 25.37
N SER A 454 -23.47 -4.14 24.59
CA SER A 454 -23.34 -2.70 24.44
C SER A 454 -24.71 -2.04 24.38
N ASP A 455 -24.79 -0.76 24.69
CA ASP A 455 -26.04 0.01 24.57
C ASP A 455 -26.42 0.17 23.11
N LEU A 456 -25.46 0.38 22.20
CA LEU A 456 -25.70 0.46 20.77
C LEU A 456 -26.42 -0.81 20.23
N TYR A 457 -25.96 -2.00 20.61
CA TYR A 457 -26.60 -3.25 20.18
C TYR A 457 -27.98 -3.43 20.82
N ARG A 458 -28.18 -3.04 22.08
CA ARG A 458 -29.49 -3.11 22.75
C ARG A 458 -30.52 -2.17 22.11
N GLU A 459 -30.08 -1.00 21.65
CA GLU A 459 -30.92 -0.03 20.91
C GLU A 459 -31.22 -0.50 19.49
N HIS A 460 -30.22 -1.10 18.81
CA HIS A 460 -30.27 -1.44 17.39
C HIS A 460 -29.69 -2.82 17.08
N PRO A 461 -30.36 -3.92 17.54
CA PRO A 461 -29.86 -5.28 17.32
C PRO A 461 -29.86 -5.69 15.83
N ASP A 462 -30.61 -4.98 14.99
CA ASP A 462 -30.67 -5.17 13.53
C ASP A 462 -29.58 -4.45 12.75
N TRP A 463 -28.67 -3.74 13.43
CA TRP A 463 -27.59 -3.00 12.77
C TRP A 463 -26.33 -3.83 12.51
N ILE A 464 -26.29 -5.07 12.92
CA ILE A 464 -25.19 -5.97 12.57
C ILE A 464 -25.43 -6.70 11.26
N LEU A 465 -24.37 -7.04 10.54
CA LEU A 465 -24.43 -7.98 9.42
C LEU A 465 -24.76 -9.37 9.98
N SER A 466 -25.98 -9.85 9.72
CA SER A 466 -26.45 -11.15 10.22
C SER A 466 -27.62 -11.70 9.41
N VAL A 467 -27.67 -13.03 9.28
CA VAL A 467 -28.76 -13.71 8.57
C VAL A 467 -29.87 -14.09 9.55
N PRO A 468 -31.13 -13.59 9.40
CA PRO A 468 -32.21 -13.93 10.29
C PRO A 468 -32.41 -15.44 10.45
N GLY A 469 -32.46 -15.89 11.70
CA GLY A 469 -32.67 -17.32 12.02
C GLY A 469 -31.42 -18.20 11.92
N ARG A 470 -30.25 -17.65 11.61
CA ARG A 470 -28.97 -18.33 11.71
C ARG A 470 -28.20 -17.89 12.95
N HIS A 471 -27.20 -18.67 13.32
CA HIS A 471 -26.27 -18.28 14.39
C HIS A 471 -25.28 -17.23 13.87
N ASP A 472 -25.10 -16.15 14.63
CA ASP A 472 -24.10 -15.13 14.32
C ASP A 472 -22.74 -15.60 14.81
N SER A 473 -21.75 -15.66 13.94
CA SER A 473 -20.37 -15.89 14.35
C SER A 473 -19.75 -14.60 14.94
N HIS A 474 -18.72 -14.75 15.72
CA HIS A 474 -17.98 -13.61 16.29
C HIS A 474 -16.46 -13.87 16.31
N GLY A 475 -15.67 -12.81 16.26
CA GLY A 475 -14.25 -12.79 16.60
C GLY A 475 -14.08 -11.83 17.77
N ARG A 476 -13.34 -12.23 18.84
CA ARG A 476 -13.14 -11.39 20.03
C ARG A 476 -14.46 -10.85 20.62
N PHE A 477 -15.55 -11.62 20.59
CA PHE A 477 -16.89 -11.19 20.99
C PHE A 477 -17.47 -10.01 20.21
N GLN A 478 -16.90 -9.69 19.06
CA GLN A 478 -17.29 -8.58 18.20
C GLN A 478 -18.22 -9.04 17.07
N TYR A 479 -19.13 -8.15 16.69
CA TYR A 479 -20.07 -8.27 15.57
C TYR A 479 -19.90 -7.06 14.67
N VAL A 480 -19.96 -7.26 13.36
CA VAL A 480 -19.75 -6.21 12.35
C VAL A 480 -21.02 -5.39 12.17
N LEU A 481 -20.93 -4.07 12.32
CA LEU A 481 -21.99 -3.14 12.00
C LEU A 481 -22.24 -3.09 10.49
N ASP A 482 -23.49 -2.98 10.09
CA ASP A 482 -23.89 -2.93 8.68
C ASP A 482 -23.64 -1.53 8.08
N PHE A 483 -22.41 -1.27 7.65
CA PHE A 483 -22.03 0.00 7.00
C PHE A 483 -22.56 0.15 5.56
N SER A 484 -23.32 -0.84 5.04
CA SER A 484 -24.12 -0.63 3.83
C SER A 484 -25.33 0.29 4.09
N ARG A 485 -25.65 0.53 5.36
CA ARG A 485 -26.76 1.37 5.83
C ARG A 485 -26.25 2.75 6.21
N LYS A 486 -26.80 3.77 5.54
CA LYS A 486 -26.43 5.16 5.78
C LYS A 486 -26.66 5.61 7.22
N GLU A 487 -27.77 5.19 7.83
CA GLU A 487 -28.12 5.54 9.21
C GLU A 487 -27.11 5.01 10.24
N VAL A 488 -26.49 3.85 9.98
CA VAL A 488 -25.42 3.32 10.83
C VAL A 488 -24.17 4.20 10.73
N VAL A 489 -23.76 4.51 9.52
CA VAL A 489 -22.61 5.39 9.25
C VAL A 489 -22.84 6.78 9.84
N ASP A 490 -24.05 7.34 9.69
CA ASP A 490 -24.42 8.64 10.25
C ASP A 490 -24.32 8.65 11.77
N ARG A 491 -24.85 7.61 12.43
CA ARG A 491 -24.78 7.51 13.90
C ARG A 491 -23.36 7.43 14.43
N ILE A 492 -22.51 6.61 13.81
CA ILE A 492 -21.11 6.49 14.19
C ILE A 492 -20.38 7.82 13.96
N TYR A 493 -20.63 8.46 12.81
CA TYR A 493 -20.05 9.79 12.54
C TYR A 493 -20.44 10.80 13.63
N GLU A 494 -21.71 10.89 14.03
CA GLU A 494 -22.17 11.82 15.06
C GLU A 494 -21.46 11.59 16.40
N MET A 495 -21.31 10.32 16.80
CA MET A 495 -20.64 9.96 18.05
C MET A 495 -19.16 10.36 18.02
N MET A 496 -18.42 10.01 16.98
CA MET A 496 -17.00 10.38 16.84
C MET A 496 -16.81 11.88 16.70
N ALA A 497 -17.60 12.54 15.84
CA ALA A 497 -17.51 13.98 15.61
C ALA A 497 -17.81 14.79 16.87
N LYS A 498 -18.73 14.33 17.72
CA LYS A 498 -19.00 14.96 19.01
C LYS A 498 -17.75 14.97 19.90
N ILE A 499 -17.02 13.84 20.00
CA ILE A 499 -15.80 13.74 20.79
C ILE A 499 -14.72 14.65 20.20
N LEU A 500 -14.47 14.54 18.89
CA LEU A 500 -13.43 15.30 18.20
C LEU A 500 -13.70 16.83 18.22
N SER A 501 -14.98 17.24 18.29
CA SER A 501 -15.35 18.65 18.41
C SER A 501 -15.21 19.23 19.82
N THR A 502 -15.27 18.38 20.86
CA THR A 502 -15.33 18.84 22.24
C THR A 502 -14.03 18.64 23.01
N ALA A 503 -13.28 17.60 22.68
CA ALA A 503 -11.98 17.31 23.27
C ALA A 503 -10.85 17.68 22.29
N ARG A 504 -9.67 18.04 22.82
CA ARG A 504 -8.50 18.41 22.02
C ARG A 504 -7.76 17.16 21.50
N VAL A 505 -8.43 16.40 20.66
CA VAL A 505 -7.86 15.23 20.01
C VAL A 505 -7.10 15.65 18.75
N SER A 506 -5.84 15.27 18.64
CA SER A 506 -4.97 15.56 17.49
C SER A 506 -4.59 14.32 16.69
N TYR A 507 -4.98 13.12 17.16
CA TYR A 507 -4.65 11.85 16.57
C TYR A 507 -5.76 10.83 16.84
N VAL A 508 -6.11 10.04 15.83
CA VAL A 508 -7.07 8.94 15.94
C VAL A 508 -6.40 7.67 15.43
N LYS A 509 -6.32 6.63 16.28
CA LYS A 509 -6.03 5.26 15.86
C LYS A 509 -7.36 4.57 15.59
N TRP A 510 -7.64 4.28 14.31
CA TRP A 510 -8.85 3.61 13.86
C TRP A 510 -8.58 2.13 13.64
N ASP A 511 -9.17 1.29 14.46
CA ASP A 511 -8.99 -0.15 14.43
C ASP A 511 -10.18 -0.90 13.83
N MET A 512 -9.94 -2.15 13.44
CA MET A 512 -10.93 -3.11 12.95
C MET A 512 -10.44 -4.53 13.25
N ASN A 513 -10.91 -5.14 14.32
CA ASN A 513 -10.32 -6.39 14.85
C ASN A 513 -11.08 -7.66 14.43
N ARG A 514 -11.93 -7.58 13.42
CA ARG A 514 -12.69 -8.72 12.94
C ARG A 514 -12.90 -8.68 11.42
N SER A 515 -12.69 -9.81 10.76
CA SER A 515 -13.14 -10.03 9.37
C SER A 515 -14.67 -10.24 9.30
N ILE A 516 -15.27 -9.91 8.15
CA ILE A 516 -16.68 -10.16 7.87
C ILE A 516 -16.85 -11.64 7.48
N THR A 517 -17.80 -12.30 8.09
CA THR A 517 -18.17 -13.70 7.82
C THR A 517 -19.53 -13.79 7.12
N GLU A 518 -20.63 -13.68 7.86
CA GLU A 518 -22.00 -13.72 7.32
C GLU A 518 -22.38 -12.35 6.75
N CYS A 519 -21.92 -12.02 5.56
CA CYS A 519 -22.21 -10.73 4.93
C CYS A 519 -23.63 -10.71 4.36
N TYR A 520 -24.59 -10.43 5.22
CA TYR A 520 -25.98 -10.22 4.86
C TYR A 520 -26.50 -8.95 5.53
N SER A 521 -27.02 -8.04 4.73
CA SER A 521 -27.66 -6.81 5.21
C SER A 521 -29.18 -6.98 5.25
N ALA A 522 -29.76 -6.80 6.43
CA ALA A 522 -31.21 -6.82 6.59
C ALA A 522 -31.94 -5.66 5.86
N ALA A 523 -31.20 -4.63 5.47
CA ALA A 523 -31.73 -3.47 4.75
C ALA A 523 -31.72 -3.65 3.22
N LEU A 524 -30.92 -4.57 2.69
CA LEU A 524 -30.86 -4.82 1.25
C LEU A 524 -31.92 -5.85 0.81
N PRO A 525 -32.58 -5.63 -0.33
CA PRO A 525 -33.47 -6.65 -0.92
C PRO A 525 -32.66 -7.87 -1.39
N ALA A 526 -33.35 -8.98 -1.62
CA ALA A 526 -32.74 -10.26 -1.94
C ALA A 526 -31.85 -10.23 -3.19
N ASP A 527 -32.20 -9.45 -4.19
CA ASP A 527 -31.51 -9.28 -5.46
C ASP A 527 -30.34 -8.27 -5.42
N ARG A 528 -30.06 -7.70 -4.22
CA ARG A 528 -28.92 -6.80 -3.98
C ARG A 528 -27.99 -7.31 -2.86
N GLN A 529 -28.19 -8.51 -2.34
CA GLN A 529 -27.33 -9.05 -1.28
C GLN A 529 -25.87 -9.25 -1.73
N GLY A 530 -25.64 -9.52 -3.00
CA GLY A 530 -24.29 -9.59 -3.59
C GLY A 530 -23.53 -8.26 -3.65
N GLU A 531 -24.20 -7.15 -3.30
CA GLU A 531 -23.60 -5.82 -3.20
C GLU A 531 -23.04 -5.52 -1.79
N ALA A 532 -23.43 -6.30 -0.78
CA ALA A 532 -23.24 -5.96 0.63
C ALA A 532 -21.77 -5.73 1.01
N PHE A 533 -20.83 -6.55 0.56
CA PHE A 533 -19.41 -6.34 0.81
C PHE A 533 -18.87 -5.02 0.24
N HIS A 534 -19.23 -4.71 -1.00
CA HIS A 534 -18.77 -3.48 -1.64
C HIS A 534 -19.43 -2.26 -1.01
N ARG A 535 -20.74 -2.32 -0.74
CA ARG A 535 -21.46 -1.24 -0.05
C ARG A 535 -20.92 -0.96 1.35
N TYR A 536 -20.53 -2.01 2.07
CA TYR A 536 -19.87 -1.87 3.37
C TYR A 536 -18.59 -1.00 3.26
N ILE A 537 -17.73 -1.30 2.29
CA ILE A 537 -16.49 -0.54 2.07
C ILE A 537 -16.77 0.90 1.63
N LEU A 538 -17.80 1.13 0.81
CA LEU A 538 -18.24 2.51 0.47
C LEU A 538 -18.69 3.27 1.72
N GLY A 539 -19.37 2.61 2.67
CA GLY A 539 -19.72 3.21 3.96
C GLY A 539 -18.52 3.54 4.83
N VAL A 540 -17.49 2.68 4.84
CA VAL A 540 -16.21 2.95 5.52
C VAL A 540 -15.53 4.18 4.90
N TYR A 541 -15.49 4.27 3.58
CA TYR A 541 -14.91 5.42 2.88
C TYR A 541 -15.70 6.71 3.13
N ASP A 542 -17.04 6.66 3.17
CA ASP A 542 -17.88 7.81 3.51
C ASP A 542 -17.56 8.33 4.93
N LEU A 543 -17.44 7.44 5.91
CA LEU A 543 -17.12 7.83 7.27
C LEU A 543 -15.73 8.47 7.37
N TYR A 544 -14.71 7.88 6.72
CA TYR A 544 -13.37 8.46 6.65
C TYR A 544 -13.38 9.83 5.95
N GLU A 545 -14.05 9.96 4.79
CA GLU A 545 -14.13 11.21 4.03
C GLU A 545 -14.72 12.33 4.88
N ARG A 546 -15.82 12.05 5.56
CA ARG A 546 -16.50 13.02 6.42
C ARG A 546 -15.65 13.42 7.62
N LEU A 547 -15.02 12.48 8.31
CA LEU A 547 -14.18 12.77 9.47
C LEU A 547 -12.91 13.53 9.08
N THR A 548 -12.20 13.10 8.05
CA THR A 548 -10.96 13.76 7.61
C THR A 548 -11.20 15.15 7.02
N SER A 549 -12.34 15.36 6.37
CA SER A 549 -12.75 16.68 5.84
C SER A 549 -13.21 17.63 6.96
N THR A 550 -13.90 17.13 7.99
CA THR A 550 -14.37 17.94 9.13
C THR A 550 -13.23 18.27 10.09
N PHE A 551 -12.28 17.34 10.28
CA PHE A 551 -11.16 17.47 11.23
C PHE A 551 -9.80 17.32 10.53
N PRO A 552 -9.44 18.19 9.59
CA PRO A 552 -8.23 18.04 8.76
C PRO A 552 -6.92 18.10 9.56
N HIS A 553 -6.94 18.68 10.77
CA HIS A 553 -5.78 18.74 11.66
C HIS A 553 -5.53 17.45 12.45
N VAL A 554 -6.50 16.54 12.49
CA VAL A 554 -6.37 15.25 13.18
C VAL A 554 -5.61 14.29 12.28
N LEU A 555 -4.56 13.70 12.81
CA LEU A 555 -3.84 12.61 12.13
C LEU A 555 -4.58 11.30 12.37
N PHE A 556 -5.03 10.67 11.29
CA PHE A 556 -5.62 9.33 11.34
C PHE A 556 -4.57 8.26 11.05
N GLU A 557 -4.51 7.24 11.90
CA GLU A 557 -3.78 6.00 11.68
C GLU A 557 -4.78 4.86 11.51
N SER A 558 -4.68 4.11 10.44
CA SER A 558 -5.48 2.89 10.26
C SER A 558 -4.82 1.71 10.97
N CYS A 559 -5.66 0.88 11.61
CA CYS A 559 -5.31 -0.40 12.18
C CYS A 559 -6.39 -1.42 11.79
N ALA A 560 -6.04 -2.68 11.68
CA ALA A 560 -7.00 -3.76 11.53
C ALA A 560 -6.38 -5.05 12.07
N SER A 561 -6.37 -5.20 13.41
CA SER A 561 -5.52 -6.18 14.10
C SER A 561 -4.10 -6.11 13.54
N GLY A 562 -3.47 -4.96 13.61
CA GLY A 562 -2.24 -4.70 12.87
C GLY A 562 -2.48 -4.38 11.40
N GLY A 563 -1.82 -5.13 10.52
CA GLY A 563 -1.77 -4.86 9.09
C GLY A 563 -2.87 -5.46 8.23
N GLY A 564 -4.00 -5.88 8.79
CA GLY A 564 -5.08 -6.55 8.06
C GLY A 564 -5.81 -5.69 7.03
N ARG A 565 -5.65 -4.37 7.10
CA ARG A 565 -6.16 -3.42 6.10
C ARG A 565 -5.12 -2.34 5.81
N PHE A 566 -3.86 -2.74 5.74
CA PHE A 566 -2.76 -1.88 5.31
C PHE A 566 -2.69 -1.91 3.78
N ASP A 567 -3.46 -1.05 3.14
CA ASP A 567 -3.65 -1.02 1.70
C ASP A 567 -3.75 0.42 1.16
N PRO A 568 -3.64 0.64 -0.15
CA PRO A 568 -3.65 1.98 -0.70
C PRO A 568 -5.04 2.64 -0.65
N GLY A 569 -6.13 1.87 -0.49
CA GLY A 569 -7.48 2.44 -0.34
C GLY A 569 -7.60 3.25 0.94
N ILE A 570 -7.17 2.68 2.07
CA ILE A 570 -7.17 3.40 3.35
C ILE A 570 -6.08 4.47 3.41
N LEU A 571 -4.92 4.26 2.77
CA LEU A 571 -3.84 5.24 2.74
C LEU A 571 -4.27 6.60 2.14
N TYR A 572 -5.28 6.61 1.28
CA TYR A 572 -5.89 7.83 0.74
C TYR A 572 -6.48 8.74 1.84
N TYR A 573 -7.02 8.17 2.91
CA TYR A 573 -7.65 8.87 4.03
C TYR A 573 -6.73 8.98 5.25
N ALA A 574 -6.09 7.88 5.64
CA ALA A 574 -5.19 7.77 6.76
C ALA A 574 -3.75 7.64 6.24
N PRO A 575 -2.93 8.72 6.30
CA PRO A 575 -1.62 8.74 5.65
C PRO A 575 -0.57 7.86 6.34
N GLN A 576 -0.96 7.13 7.38
CA GLN A 576 -0.19 6.08 8.04
C GLN A 576 -1.10 4.95 8.52
N GLY A 577 -0.53 3.76 8.70
CA GLY A 577 -1.20 2.59 9.25
C GLY A 577 -0.32 1.84 10.24
N TRP A 578 -0.94 1.18 11.20
CA TRP A 578 -0.26 0.25 12.10
C TRP A 578 0.21 -0.97 11.30
N THR A 579 1.51 -1.15 11.22
CA THR A 579 2.09 -2.08 10.25
C THR A 579 1.82 -3.54 10.64
N SER A 580 1.84 -3.86 11.92
CA SER A 580 1.58 -5.19 12.48
C SER A 580 1.38 -5.11 13.99
N ASP A 581 0.55 -5.98 14.54
CA ASP A 581 0.45 -6.20 16.00
C ASP A 581 1.69 -6.92 16.56
N ASP A 582 2.50 -7.55 15.70
CA ASP A 582 3.80 -8.04 16.15
C ASP A 582 4.75 -6.86 16.32
N THR A 583 5.07 -6.56 17.57
CA THR A 583 5.99 -5.49 17.97
C THR A 583 7.42 -5.96 18.15
N ASP A 584 7.69 -7.25 17.97
CA ASP A 584 9.05 -7.81 18.03
C ASP A 584 9.92 -7.21 16.92
N ALA A 585 11.07 -6.66 17.31
CA ALA A 585 11.95 -5.96 16.38
C ALA A 585 12.45 -6.87 15.25
N VAL A 586 12.72 -8.15 15.52
CA VAL A 586 13.25 -9.10 14.53
C VAL A 586 12.17 -9.45 13.48
N GLU A 587 10.94 -9.74 13.93
CA GLU A 587 9.83 -9.98 13.00
C GLU A 587 9.50 -8.72 12.19
N ARG A 588 9.56 -7.55 12.82
CA ARG A 588 9.35 -6.25 12.16
C ARG A 588 10.37 -5.99 11.05
N ILE A 589 11.60 -6.49 11.13
CA ILE A 589 12.56 -6.38 10.02
C ILE A 589 11.96 -6.99 8.74
N LYS A 590 11.39 -8.20 8.81
CA LYS A 590 10.78 -8.89 7.65
C LYS A 590 9.49 -8.22 7.19
N ILE A 591 8.61 -7.90 8.14
CA ILE A 591 7.30 -7.25 7.86
C ILE A 591 7.53 -5.89 7.17
N GLN A 592 8.45 -5.09 7.67
CA GLN A 592 8.75 -3.75 7.17
C GLN A 592 9.47 -3.79 5.82
N TYR A 593 10.38 -4.75 5.64
CA TYR A 593 11.05 -4.96 4.36
C TYR A 593 10.04 -5.31 3.27
N GLY A 594 9.16 -6.28 3.52
CA GLY A 594 8.12 -6.66 2.56
C GLY A 594 7.13 -5.51 2.30
N THR A 595 6.69 -4.81 3.34
CA THR A 595 5.80 -3.64 3.20
C THR A 595 6.41 -2.57 2.29
N SER A 596 7.73 -2.36 2.36
CA SER A 596 8.44 -1.37 1.55
C SER A 596 8.50 -1.71 0.05
N MET A 597 8.05 -2.88 -0.38
CA MET A 597 7.95 -3.20 -1.81
C MET A 597 6.95 -2.29 -2.54
N CYS A 598 5.89 -1.86 -1.86
CA CYS A 598 4.85 -1.01 -2.43
C CYS A 598 4.66 0.31 -1.68
N TYR A 599 4.83 0.33 -0.35
CA TYR A 599 4.41 1.44 0.49
C TYR A 599 5.58 2.29 0.98
N PRO A 600 5.43 3.65 1.00
CA PRO A 600 6.46 4.53 1.56
C PRO A 600 6.61 4.31 3.06
N ILE A 601 7.82 4.42 3.57
CA ILE A 601 8.08 4.22 5.00
C ILE A 601 7.37 5.25 5.89
N SER A 602 7.04 6.44 5.38
CA SER A 602 6.23 7.44 6.08
C SER A 602 4.80 6.98 6.39
N SER A 603 4.33 5.90 5.76
CA SER A 603 3.02 5.31 6.02
C SER A 603 3.02 4.20 7.08
N MET A 604 4.20 3.79 7.58
CA MET A 604 4.35 2.62 8.45
C MET A 604 4.47 3.02 9.92
N GLY A 605 3.47 2.69 10.74
CA GLY A 605 3.51 2.81 12.20
C GLY A 605 4.49 1.81 12.82
N ARG A 606 5.45 2.30 13.62
CA ARG A 606 6.56 1.51 14.17
C ARG A 606 6.89 1.96 15.58
N HIS A 607 6.76 1.05 16.55
CA HIS A 607 6.99 1.38 17.94
C HIS A 607 8.10 0.53 18.56
N VAL A 608 8.80 1.13 19.51
CA VAL A 608 9.69 0.44 20.46
C VAL A 608 8.82 -0.20 21.51
N SER A 609 8.83 -1.53 21.60
CA SER A 609 7.98 -2.33 22.48
C SER A 609 8.69 -2.79 23.74
N VAL A 610 7.92 -3.40 24.64
CA VAL A 610 8.43 -4.05 25.85
C VAL A 610 9.19 -5.34 25.53
N VAL A 611 10.10 -5.75 26.40
CA VAL A 611 10.74 -7.07 26.42
C VAL A 611 10.56 -7.73 27.78
N PRO A 612 10.38 -9.08 27.84
CA PRO A 612 10.19 -10.00 26.73
C PRO A 612 8.98 -9.62 25.87
N ASN A 613 9.12 -9.67 24.54
CA ASN A 613 8.04 -9.31 23.63
C ASN A 613 6.77 -10.14 23.86
N HIS A 614 5.60 -9.51 23.73
CA HIS A 614 4.33 -10.18 24.05
C HIS A 614 3.93 -11.28 23.07
N GLN A 615 4.29 -11.17 21.78
CA GLN A 615 3.98 -12.15 20.75
C GLN A 615 5.02 -13.28 20.71
N THR A 616 6.30 -12.94 20.65
CA THR A 616 7.38 -13.90 20.39
C THR A 616 8.12 -14.37 21.65
N ARG A 617 7.99 -13.66 22.76
CA ARG A 617 8.75 -13.84 24.02
C ARG A 617 10.26 -13.61 23.87
N ARG A 618 10.67 -12.98 22.77
CA ARG A 618 12.06 -12.63 22.49
C ARG A 618 12.50 -11.43 23.33
N GLU A 619 13.74 -11.43 23.72
CA GLU A 619 14.40 -10.27 24.33
C GLU A 619 15.40 -9.70 23.34
N THR A 620 15.23 -8.46 22.99
CA THR A 620 16.09 -7.72 22.05
C THR A 620 16.62 -6.46 22.70
N PRO A 621 17.85 -6.03 22.39
CA PRO A 621 18.40 -4.78 22.92
C PRO A 621 17.49 -3.59 22.63
N LEU A 622 17.41 -2.63 23.56
CA LEU A 622 16.62 -1.40 23.39
C LEU A 622 17.06 -0.64 22.12
N ARG A 623 18.36 -0.59 21.87
CA ARG A 623 18.96 -0.03 20.65
C ARG A 623 18.41 -0.68 19.38
N THR A 624 18.34 -2.01 19.31
CA THR A 624 17.85 -2.72 18.13
C THR A 624 16.37 -2.46 17.89
N ARG A 625 15.55 -2.43 18.95
CA ARG A 625 14.14 -2.07 18.86
C ARG A 625 13.97 -0.67 18.25
N ALA A 626 14.78 0.31 18.69
CA ALA A 626 14.76 1.66 18.16
C ALA A 626 15.26 1.74 16.71
N ASN A 627 16.38 1.08 16.38
CA ASN A 627 16.97 1.10 15.03
C ASN A 627 16.00 0.54 13.98
N VAL A 628 15.20 -0.47 14.33
CA VAL A 628 14.14 -0.99 13.47
C VAL A 628 12.97 -0.02 13.38
N ALA A 629 12.59 0.63 14.50
CA ALA A 629 11.44 1.53 14.56
C ALA A 629 11.68 2.89 13.87
N TYR A 630 12.91 3.37 13.76
CA TYR A 630 13.20 4.69 13.17
C TYR A 630 12.72 4.84 11.73
N PHE A 631 12.78 3.77 10.93
CA PHE A 631 12.46 3.88 9.49
C PHE A 631 10.95 3.87 9.22
N GLY A 632 10.22 4.81 9.79
CA GLY A 632 8.78 4.99 9.65
C GLY A 632 8.23 6.10 10.52
N THR A 633 7.00 5.92 11.01
CA THR A 633 6.39 6.79 12.01
C THR A 633 6.70 6.22 13.39
N PHE A 634 7.60 6.91 14.09
CA PHE A 634 8.27 6.41 15.29
C PHE A 634 7.45 6.63 16.56
N GLY A 635 7.43 5.64 17.42
CA GLY A 635 6.80 5.74 18.75
C GLY A 635 7.28 4.69 19.75
N TYR A 636 6.64 4.70 20.90
CA TYR A 636 6.85 3.76 22.00
C TYR A 636 5.53 3.08 22.38
N GLU A 637 5.61 1.82 22.75
CA GLU A 637 4.48 1.03 23.22
C GLU A 637 4.91 0.17 24.43
N LEU A 638 5.26 0.86 25.51
CA LEU A 638 5.75 0.28 26.76
C LEU A 638 5.59 1.28 27.91
N ASP A 639 5.69 0.80 29.16
CA ASP A 639 5.70 1.66 30.33
C ASP A 639 7.12 2.16 30.63
N LEU A 640 7.41 3.39 30.24
CA LEU A 640 8.72 4.05 30.49
C LEU A 640 9.09 4.14 31.97
N ASN A 641 8.12 4.06 32.89
CA ASN A 641 8.41 4.08 34.34
C ASN A 641 9.07 2.79 34.83
N ARG A 642 9.06 1.72 34.01
CA ARG A 642 9.70 0.45 34.35
C ARG A 642 11.14 0.34 33.85
N LEU A 643 11.60 1.30 33.08
CA LEU A 643 12.95 1.34 32.57
C LEU A 643 13.95 1.81 33.64
N THR A 644 15.17 1.32 33.56
CA THR A 644 16.28 1.78 34.36
C THR A 644 16.68 3.22 34.02
N PRO A 645 17.34 3.95 34.89
CA PRO A 645 17.83 5.30 34.60
C PRO A 645 18.69 5.37 33.32
N GLN A 646 19.50 4.35 33.04
CA GLN A 646 20.35 4.26 31.87
C GLN A 646 19.51 4.09 30.60
N GLU A 647 18.52 3.20 30.62
CA GLU A 647 17.58 3.04 29.48
C GLU A 647 16.76 4.31 29.22
N ILE A 648 16.42 5.08 30.26
CA ILE A 648 15.75 6.38 30.10
C ILE A 648 16.65 7.37 29.34
N GLU A 649 17.95 7.43 29.65
CA GLU A 649 18.88 8.30 28.90
C GLU A 649 19.04 7.82 27.45
N GLU A 650 19.02 6.51 27.22
CA GLU A 650 18.98 5.95 25.84
C GLU A 650 17.71 6.37 25.11
N VAL A 651 16.53 6.27 25.73
CA VAL A 651 15.26 6.75 25.17
C VAL A 651 15.31 8.24 24.82
N LYS A 652 15.89 9.08 25.71
CA LYS A 652 16.07 10.52 25.42
C LYS A 652 16.95 10.75 24.21
N ALA A 653 17.98 9.95 24.04
CA ALA A 653 18.85 10.01 22.88
C ALA A 653 18.16 9.56 21.60
N GLN A 654 17.39 8.48 21.67
CA GLN A 654 16.56 7.99 20.55
C GLN A 654 15.56 9.05 20.08
N VAL A 655 14.89 9.72 21.00
CA VAL A 655 13.94 10.80 20.69
C VAL A 655 14.67 12.00 20.04
N ARG A 656 15.85 12.37 20.54
CA ARG A 656 16.67 13.45 19.94
C ARG A 656 17.07 13.10 18.51
N PHE A 657 17.56 11.87 18.30
CA PHE A 657 17.90 11.38 16.96
C PHE A 657 16.71 11.46 16.01
N MET A 658 15.56 10.96 16.42
CA MET A 658 14.36 10.98 15.56
C MET A 658 13.90 12.42 15.26
N LYS A 659 13.99 13.35 16.22
CA LYS A 659 13.65 14.76 15.97
C LYS A 659 14.59 15.42 14.96
N GLU A 660 15.86 15.05 14.95
CA GLU A 660 16.85 15.58 14.00
C GLU A 660 16.65 15.02 12.60
N TYR A 661 16.38 13.70 12.47
CA TYR A 661 16.43 13.01 11.19
C TYR A 661 15.06 12.58 10.62
N ARG A 662 13.95 12.74 11.35
CA ARG A 662 12.63 12.22 10.93
C ARG A 662 12.17 12.71 9.56
N GLU A 663 12.50 13.93 9.17
CA GLU A 663 12.14 14.48 7.87
C GLU A 663 12.86 13.74 6.74
N ILE A 664 14.17 13.52 6.90
CA ILE A 664 14.97 12.73 5.95
C ILE A 664 14.46 11.29 5.92
N ILE A 665 14.24 10.70 7.08
CA ILE A 665 13.76 9.31 7.19
C ILE A 665 12.40 9.16 6.49
N GLN A 666 11.43 10.02 6.78
CA GLN A 666 10.07 9.88 6.27
C GLN A 666 9.89 10.27 4.81
N TYR A 667 10.70 11.19 4.30
CA TYR A 667 10.53 11.78 2.96
C TYR A 667 11.72 11.63 2.01
N GLY A 668 12.86 11.13 2.49
CA GLY A 668 14.00 10.79 1.64
C GLY A 668 13.73 9.56 0.76
N THR A 669 14.67 9.27 -0.12
CA THR A 669 14.60 8.09 -0.99
C THR A 669 15.05 6.85 -0.23
N PHE A 670 14.18 5.86 -0.13
CA PHE A 670 14.43 4.60 0.57
C PHE A 670 15.04 3.55 -0.37
N TYR A 671 16.03 2.80 0.15
CA TYR A 671 16.68 1.70 -0.54
C TYR A 671 16.76 0.48 0.37
N ARG A 672 16.39 -0.70 -0.13
CA ARG A 672 16.70 -1.99 0.48
C ARG A 672 18.10 -2.38 0.04
N LEU A 673 18.94 -2.78 0.98
CA LEU A 673 20.34 -3.11 0.71
C LEU A 673 20.61 -4.61 0.77
N ALA A 674 20.01 -5.30 1.73
CA ALA A 674 20.14 -6.74 1.91
C ALA A 674 18.85 -7.31 2.49
N SER A 675 18.40 -8.44 1.96
CA SER A 675 17.10 -9.04 2.28
C SER A 675 17.15 -9.89 3.54
N PRO A 676 16.24 -9.70 4.52
CA PRO A 676 16.12 -10.55 5.69
C PRO A 676 15.49 -11.92 5.39
N PHE A 677 15.06 -12.16 4.15
CA PHE A 677 14.53 -13.44 3.71
C PHE A 677 15.60 -14.37 3.17
N ASP A 678 16.77 -13.81 2.80
CA ASP A 678 17.85 -14.54 2.15
C ASP A 678 19.04 -14.79 3.07
N GLN A 679 19.21 -13.95 4.10
CA GLN A 679 20.37 -14.02 5.00
C GLN A 679 20.11 -13.40 6.37
N ASP A 680 20.95 -13.73 7.36
CA ASP A 680 20.84 -13.21 8.73
C ASP A 680 21.36 -11.77 8.90
N GLU A 681 22.21 -11.28 8.01
CA GLU A 681 22.64 -9.89 7.97
C GLU A 681 21.86 -9.15 6.89
N CYS A 682 21.10 -8.13 7.27
CA CYS A 682 20.23 -7.39 6.37
C CYS A 682 20.28 -5.88 6.65
N GLY A 683 19.68 -5.09 5.76
CA GLY A 683 19.66 -3.66 5.97
C GLY A 683 18.97 -2.86 4.88
N TRP A 684 18.81 -1.61 5.20
CA TRP A 684 18.22 -0.58 4.33
C TRP A 684 18.79 0.79 4.61
N MET A 685 18.50 1.73 3.74
CA MET A 685 18.93 3.11 3.93
C MET A 685 17.93 4.12 3.40
N VAL A 686 18.07 5.35 3.86
CA VAL A 686 17.37 6.53 3.33
C VAL A 686 18.42 7.60 2.95
N VAL A 687 18.21 8.22 1.80
CA VAL A 687 19.04 9.31 1.31
C VAL A 687 18.19 10.57 1.18
N SER A 688 18.68 11.71 1.68
CA SER A 688 18.04 13.02 1.51
C SER A 688 17.93 13.38 0.04
N GLU A 689 16.97 14.24 -0.31
CA GLU A 689 16.72 14.65 -1.70
C GLU A 689 17.94 15.35 -2.33
N ASP A 690 18.68 16.13 -1.54
CA ASP A 690 19.92 16.81 -1.94
C ASP A 690 21.16 15.90 -1.93
N ARG A 691 21.00 14.62 -1.55
CA ARG A 691 22.03 13.59 -1.40
C ARG A 691 23.14 13.93 -0.40
N LYS A 692 22.97 14.93 0.45
CA LYS A 692 23.98 15.34 1.43
C LYS A 692 23.98 14.52 2.70
N THR A 693 22.87 13.86 3.01
CA THR A 693 22.75 13.04 4.21
C THR A 693 22.15 11.69 3.86
N ALA A 694 22.76 10.63 4.36
CA ALA A 694 22.18 9.29 4.30
C ALA A 694 22.21 8.61 5.67
N ILE A 695 21.17 7.82 5.95
CA ILE A 695 21.05 7.04 7.18
C ILE A 695 20.94 5.58 6.76
N VAL A 696 21.88 4.76 7.20
CA VAL A 696 21.99 3.34 6.86
C VAL A 696 21.77 2.52 8.12
N ALA A 697 20.85 1.56 8.07
CA ALA A 697 20.64 0.58 9.13
C ALA A 697 21.16 -0.78 8.70
N TRP A 698 21.96 -1.36 9.56
CA TRP A 698 22.39 -2.73 9.47
C TRP A 698 21.82 -3.52 10.65
N PHE A 699 21.36 -4.74 10.38
CA PHE A 699 20.78 -5.65 11.36
C PHE A 699 21.39 -7.03 11.22
N ARG A 700 21.62 -7.68 12.36
CA ARG A 700 21.97 -9.10 12.45
C ARG A 700 20.85 -9.84 13.18
N ILE A 701 20.26 -10.83 12.53
CA ILE A 701 19.23 -11.68 13.12
C ILE A 701 19.87 -12.74 14.00
N LEU A 702 20.75 -13.55 13.42
CA LEU A 702 21.53 -14.57 14.16
C LEU A 702 23.03 -14.37 13.94
N TYR A 703 23.80 -14.59 14.98
CA TYR A 703 25.24 -14.51 14.94
C TYR A 703 25.85 -15.84 14.45
N THR A 704 26.74 -15.76 13.48
CA THR A 704 27.52 -16.90 13.01
C THR A 704 28.95 -16.74 13.49
N PRO A 705 29.47 -17.69 14.34
CA PRO A 705 30.84 -17.61 14.80
C PRO A 705 31.84 -17.68 13.65
N ASN A 706 32.89 -16.89 13.73
CA ASN A 706 33.96 -16.84 12.73
C ASN A 706 33.44 -16.52 11.32
N ASN A 707 32.50 -15.56 11.24
CA ASN A 707 31.89 -15.14 9.98
C ASN A 707 32.91 -14.43 9.07
N HIS A 708 32.63 -14.40 7.78
CA HIS A 708 33.42 -13.65 6.80
C HIS A 708 33.24 -12.15 6.94
N PHE A 709 34.12 -11.38 6.33
CA PHE A 709 33.95 -9.93 6.26
C PHE A 709 32.74 -9.57 5.41
N THR A 710 31.82 -8.82 5.97
CA THR A 710 30.62 -8.34 5.30
C THR A 710 30.78 -6.90 4.85
N ARG A 711 30.24 -6.62 3.68
CA ARG A 711 30.21 -5.26 3.08
C ARG A 711 28.80 -5.00 2.56
N MET A 712 28.27 -3.87 2.93
CA MET A 712 26.95 -3.42 2.47
C MET A 712 27.15 -2.31 1.43
N LYS A 713 26.85 -2.59 0.16
CA LYS A 713 26.90 -1.60 -0.92
C LYS A 713 25.76 -0.61 -0.74
N LEU A 714 26.08 0.67 -0.76
CA LEU A 714 25.11 1.75 -0.61
C LEU A 714 24.55 2.18 -1.97
N HIS A 715 23.48 2.96 -1.95
CA HIS A 715 22.81 3.42 -3.17
C HIS A 715 22.38 4.89 -3.05
N GLY A 716 22.26 5.57 -4.19
CA GLY A 716 21.68 6.89 -4.28
C GLY A 716 22.54 8.04 -3.76
N LEU A 717 23.77 7.80 -3.36
CA LEU A 717 24.73 8.82 -2.97
C LEU A 717 25.18 9.64 -4.18
N ASP A 718 25.71 10.83 -3.94
CA ASP A 718 26.43 11.58 -4.97
C ASP A 718 27.82 10.93 -5.16
N PRO A 719 28.16 10.41 -6.34
CA PRO A 719 29.42 9.71 -6.56
C PRO A 719 30.66 10.57 -6.32
N ASP A 720 30.55 11.88 -6.55
CA ASP A 720 31.66 12.83 -6.47
C ASP A 720 31.81 13.51 -5.08
N ALA A 721 30.80 13.33 -4.20
CA ALA A 721 30.82 13.91 -2.87
C ALA A 721 31.62 13.05 -1.89
N LEU A 722 32.37 13.71 -1.02
CA LEU A 722 33.12 13.08 0.08
C LEU A 722 32.22 13.02 1.31
N TYR A 723 31.98 11.80 1.84
CA TYR A 723 31.11 11.59 2.99
C TYR A 723 31.91 11.23 4.24
N SER A 724 31.72 11.99 5.30
CA SER A 724 32.06 11.56 6.65
C SER A 724 31.03 10.54 7.15
N CYS A 725 31.48 9.55 7.95
CA CYS A 725 30.61 8.51 8.48
C CYS A 725 30.70 8.47 10.00
N SER A 726 29.55 8.53 10.68
CA SER A 726 29.44 8.28 12.12
C SER A 726 28.52 7.08 12.37
N VAL A 727 28.75 6.36 13.49
CA VAL A 727 27.99 5.14 13.85
C VAL A 727 27.30 5.31 15.19
N ILE A 728 26.04 4.87 15.26
CA ILE A 728 25.29 4.68 16.49
C ILE A 728 25.19 3.17 16.75
N GLY A 729 25.64 2.74 17.90
CA GLY A 729 25.76 1.33 18.27
C GLY A 729 27.12 0.74 17.90
N GLY A 730 27.47 -0.37 18.51
CA GLY A 730 28.81 -0.93 18.43
C GLY A 730 29.76 -0.41 19.53
N GLN A 731 30.88 -1.06 19.68
CA GLN A 731 31.95 -0.62 20.59
C GLN A 731 32.81 0.42 19.90
N ALA A 732 33.01 1.56 20.55
CA ALA A 732 34.05 2.49 20.12
C ALA A 732 35.42 1.93 20.51
N LEU A 733 36.28 1.74 19.51
CA LEU A 733 37.65 1.31 19.73
C LEU A 733 38.61 2.45 19.36
N THR A 734 39.56 2.77 20.23
CA THR A 734 40.72 3.56 19.86
C THR A 734 41.81 2.66 19.30
N VAL A 735 42.41 3.09 18.21
CA VAL A 735 43.56 2.40 17.62
C VAL A 735 44.81 3.18 17.98
N SER A 736 45.64 2.60 18.85
CA SER A 736 46.95 3.13 19.15
C SER A 736 48.05 2.29 18.45
N MET A 737 49.19 2.90 18.20
CA MET A 737 50.36 2.20 17.63
C MET A 737 51.41 2.02 18.72
N THR A 738 51.85 0.80 18.92
CA THR A 738 53.05 0.56 19.76
C THR A 738 54.29 1.09 19.09
N PRO A 739 55.40 1.33 19.83
CA PRO A 739 56.64 1.78 19.27
C PRO A 739 57.26 0.83 18.23
N ASP A 740 56.91 -0.44 18.27
CA ASP A 740 57.31 -1.47 17.32
C ASP A 740 56.34 -1.64 16.12
N GLY A 741 55.35 -0.76 15.99
CA GLY A 741 54.47 -0.70 14.85
C GLY A 741 53.24 -1.63 14.90
N ARG A 742 52.92 -2.22 16.07
CA ARG A 742 51.67 -3.02 16.23
C ARG A 742 50.49 -2.10 16.54
N ARG A 743 49.35 -2.47 16.02
CA ARG A 743 48.11 -1.81 16.37
C ARG A 743 47.54 -2.41 17.65
N ILE A 744 47.24 -1.57 18.62
CA ILE A 744 46.50 -1.95 19.83
C ILE A 744 45.08 -1.33 19.68
N TYR A 745 44.07 -2.14 19.91
CA TYR A 745 42.67 -1.76 19.95
C TYR A 745 42.26 -1.71 21.43
N GLU A 746 41.83 -0.57 21.90
CA GLU A 746 41.37 -0.39 23.26
C GLU A 746 39.93 0.12 23.25
N SER A 747 39.04 -0.43 24.10
CA SER A 747 37.71 0.12 24.28
C SER A 747 37.79 1.53 24.84
N VAL A 748 36.94 2.43 24.37
CA VAL A 748 36.86 3.78 24.92
C VAL A 748 36.06 3.73 26.19
N ASP A 749 36.70 3.99 27.35
CA ASP A 749 36.00 4.14 28.62
C ASP A 749 34.97 5.29 28.55
N GLY A 750 33.74 5.07 29.01
CA GLY A 750 32.69 6.06 29.02
C GLY A 750 31.80 6.10 27.78
N ALA A 751 31.96 5.14 26.85
CA ALA A 751 31.06 4.99 25.70
C ALA A 751 29.65 4.53 26.09
N GLU A 752 29.46 4.08 27.31
CA GLU A 752 28.14 3.63 27.83
C GLU A 752 27.10 4.75 27.93
N ASP A 753 27.54 6.00 28.06
CA ASP A 753 26.67 7.17 28.25
C ASP A 753 26.37 7.96 26.96
N GLN A 754 26.89 7.58 25.80
CA GLN A 754 26.75 8.39 24.59
C GLN A 754 26.05 7.64 23.48
N ALA A 755 24.82 8.06 23.17
CA ALA A 755 24.00 7.57 22.04
C ALA A 755 24.60 7.90 20.65
N LEU A 756 25.59 8.76 20.57
CA LEU A 756 26.32 9.14 19.38
C LEU A 756 27.83 9.11 19.68
N VAL A 757 28.46 7.98 19.45
CA VAL A 757 29.92 7.89 19.48
C VAL A 757 30.40 7.90 18.04
N PRO A 758 31.26 8.83 17.62
CA PRO A 758 31.99 8.70 16.35
C PRO A 758 32.80 7.41 16.44
N VAL A 759 32.41 6.39 15.72
CA VAL A 759 33.19 5.15 15.63
C VAL A 759 34.11 5.28 14.45
N LEU A 760 35.42 5.27 14.79
CA LEU A 760 36.49 5.40 13.82
C LEU A 760 36.22 6.58 12.87
N GLU A 761 36.89 7.70 13.14
CA GLU A 761 37.24 8.63 12.10
C GLU A 761 38.13 7.90 11.08
N GLY A 762 37.48 7.03 10.30
CA GLY A 762 38.07 6.55 9.08
C GLY A 762 38.18 7.72 8.13
N PRO A 763 39.03 7.65 7.12
CA PRO A 763 39.04 8.67 6.09
C PRO A 763 37.64 8.79 5.53
N ALA A 764 37.15 10.02 5.32
CA ALA A 764 35.92 10.21 4.58
C ALA A 764 36.06 9.51 3.22
N CYS A 765 34.94 8.92 2.76
CA CYS A 765 34.91 8.11 1.54
C CYS A 765 34.07 8.81 0.47
N TYR A 766 34.47 8.74 -0.77
CA TYR A 766 33.64 9.20 -1.87
C TYR A 766 32.38 8.35 -2.01
N GLY A 767 31.29 8.96 -2.52
CA GLY A 767 30.04 8.24 -2.71
C GLY A 767 30.16 7.04 -3.65
N ASP A 768 30.97 7.13 -4.70
CA ASP A 768 31.23 6.00 -5.60
C ASP A 768 31.99 4.86 -4.90
N GLU A 769 32.92 5.14 -3.98
CA GLU A 769 33.57 4.09 -3.16
C GLU A 769 32.53 3.37 -2.31
N LEU A 770 31.66 4.09 -1.62
CA LEU A 770 30.61 3.52 -0.77
C LEU A 770 29.59 2.71 -1.58
N MET A 771 29.28 3.13 -2.80
CA MET A 771 28.35 2.42 -3.67
C MET A 771 28.97 1.19 -4.37
N ASN A 772 30.26 1.20 -4.67
CA ASN A 772 30.92 0.11 -5.40
C ASN A 772 31.68 -0.85 -4.48
N LEU A 773 32.41 -0.35 -3.47
CA LEU A 773 33.14 -1.16 -2.51
C LEU A 773 32.28 -1.56 -1.31
N GLY A 774 31.35 -0.69 -0.91
CA GLY A 774 30.47 -0.88 0.22
C GLY A 774 31.04 -0.48 1.57
N LEU A 775 30.15 -0.25 2.51
CA LEU A 775 30.42 0.01 3.92
C LEU A 775 30.78 -1.31 4.60
N ILE A 776 31.88 -1.33 5.36
CA ILE A 776 32.28 -2.52 6.14
C ILE A 776 31.39 -2.59 7.39
N THR A 777 30.62 -3.65 7.51
CA THR A 777 29.70 -3.90 8.63
C THR A 777 30.17 -5.02 9.57
N SER A 778 31.17 -5.78 9.16
CA SER A 778 31.75 -6.86 9.96
C SER A 778 32.48 -6.33 11.21
N ASP A 779 32.42 -7.11 12.27
CA ASP A 779 33.11 -6.80 13.52
C ASP A 779 34.63 -6.99 13.39
N THR A 780 35.37 -6.09 13.99
CA THR A 780 36.85 -6.17 14.08
C THR A 780 37.31 -7.10 15.19
N SER A 781 36.42 -7.52 16.09
CA SER A 781 36.70 -8.33 17.29
C SER A 781 36.31 -9.80 17.14
N ALA A 782 36.27 -10.30 15.91
CA ALA A 782 35.79 -11.65 15.64
C ALA A 782 36.63 -12.69 16.40
N GLY A 783 36.06 -13.27 17.43
CA GLY A 783 36.32 -14.62 17.90
C GLY A 783 37.42 -14.84 18.95
N GLU A 784 38.15 -13.87 19.42
CA GLU A 784 39.13 -14.05 20.49
C GLU A 784 38.74 -13.54 21.88
N ILE A 785 37.61 -12.86 21.98
CA ILE A 785 37.17 -12.35 23.26
C ILE A 785 36.36 -13.45 23.93
N THR A 786 37.06 -14.23 24.75
CA THR A 786 36.42 -15.14 25.71
C THR A 786 35.94 -14.31 26.87
N GLY A 787 34.66 -14.13 27.02
CA GLY A 787 34.08 -13.51 28.22
C GLY A 787 32.99 -12.53 28.01
N GLU A 788 32.65 -11.82 29.05
CA GLU A 788 31.50 -10.96 29.19
C GLU A 788 31.47 -9.73 28.26
N ASP A 789 32.56 -9.47 27.52
CA ASP A 789 32.75 -8.26 26.71
C ASP A 789 32.52 -8.48 25.20
N ASN A 790 31.88 -9.53 24.77
CA ASN A 790 31.53 -9.68 23.36
C ASN A 790 30.22 -8.94 23.04
N PRO A 791 30.26 -7.74 22.50
CA PRO A 791 29.06 -6.93 22.26
C PRO A 791 28.25 -7.41 21.06
N CYS A 792 28.70 -8.44 20.36
CA CYS A 792 28.13 -8.89 19.10
C CYS A 792 27.50 -10.26 19.27
N GLY A 793 26.21 -10.27 19.49
CA GLY A 793 25.41 -11.50 19.57
C GLY A 793 24.28 -11.49 18.52
N ASP A 794 23.30 -12.36 18.77
CA ASP A 794 22.04 -12.34 18.07
C ASP A 794 21.31 -11.00 18.29
N TYR A 795 20.52 -10.61 17.30
CA TYR A 795 19.66 -9.40 17.35
C TYR A 795 20.43 -8.08 17.50
N ASP A 796 21.64 -8.00 16.98
CA ASP A 796 22.43 -6.77 16.99
C ASP A 796 22.05 -5.83 15.84
N SER A 797 22.37 -4.54 16.00
CA SER A 797 22.10 -3.54 14.97
C SER A 797 22.98 -2.31 15.11
N ARG A 798 23.20 -1.63 13.97
CA ARG A 798 23.96 -0.37 13.89
C ARG A 798 23.26 0.59 12.96
N LEU A 799 23.37 1.88 13.27
CA LEU A 799 23.06 2.96 12.35
C LEU A 799 24.31 3.68 11.93
N TYR A 800 24.44 3.93 10.66
CA TYR A 800 25.50 4.76 10.06
C TYR A 800 24.86 6.03 9.52
N ILE A 801 25.43 7.19 9.89
CA ILE A 801 25.02 8.50 9.41
C ILE A 801 26.14 9.03 8.53
N LEU A 802 25.82 9.27 7.27
CA LEU A 802 26.74 9.81 6.29
C LEU A 802 26.36 11.26 6.02
N LYS A 803 27.37 12.15 6.07
CA LYS A 803 27.20 13.58 5.77
C LYS A 803 28.25 13.99 4.74
N ALA A 804 27.80 14.55 3.61
CA ALA A 804 28.68 15.13 2.62
C ALA A 804 29.34 16.38 3.19
N GLU A 805 30.69 16.52 2.96
CA GLU A 805 31.47 17.65 3.37
C GLU A 805 31.25 18.90 2.49
#